data_6a47d842f80717e74d53ad112f33f6c4
#
_entry.id   6a47d842f80717e74d53ad112f33f6c4
#
_cell.length_a   1.000
_cell.length_b   1.000
_cell.length_c   1.000
_cell.angle_alpha   90.00
_cell.angle_beta   90.00
_cell.angle_gamma   90.00
#
_symmetry.space_group_name_H-M   'P 1'
#
loop_
_entity.id
_entity.type
_entity.pdbx_description
1 polymer ?
#
loop_
_entity_poly.entity_id
_entity_poly.type
_entity_poly.pdbx_seq_one_letter_code
_entity_poly.pdbx_strand_id
1 'polypeptide(L)'
;MHIRVKAGLLFLFICTSCRNSRQNQFPPSFGDLQKISIAPNQVYDLSGYADEGGGNPYSLFDENAFVDPRYEKAADSFLPVTNCQPTIHPAIYFHGKEGNRIVVDLRIPYSIREIYFFDRSIGVDSFWIYTGSLKSWKKVASLITVSQSGNRAWRKLVLEEETRFVMVRFSSYETAITEMVFYGIPMEKIPQPDNFIVHKGFTKTALNQFLGVNYVMENEPRWLKPFHYSRIYNFALDYDNDTSRDESRVRFNMLHYGFYSVEKRKYIFNIDSLQNINHGNIWFSIRGVSKWMSDLDYSDKDRPMNRPDLNPEDPSSYSRHAKMMWHLAAFFGHTPVDSFRLSLSHEPFQSGRGSMSIFENGNEEDANWVGNKYCSPIEYYAQSTADWDGDEGRLGDRYGIYKADPHSNLMMSGLTGLDTNRVKIYQFLSKNLRDDRKFIWQGGIQYHYYATNGVKGISPEDDSMRMKLSKVADCSFRIAPAVKCFLGENGYDKSPASRQVTPMIPGLSASQSQAIMILRSVNAVIFSGFDAYILYWLRDGNPENDPRVYLTSGVLRTMPDGKTKVYPGWFYISTLINHLGKYRPDKIIKESGSTWIYRYRHTEYPDSVAYFIYKPSVNGSRVVSFTLETDVKGRNMATKISFLDDSEIGKTERVSISEGKVQIDIEEKPLLLLCKEQSVKK
;
A
#
# COMPACT_ATOMS: atom_id res chain seq x y z
N MET A 1 -22.97 -37.00 -25.52
CA MET A 1 -21.90 -36.04 -25.12
C MET A 1 -21.60 -35.10 -26.28
N HIS A 2 -22.57 -34.38 -26.83
CA HIS A 2 -22.35 -33.49 -28.01
C HIS A 2 -23.40 -32.36 -28.09
N ILE A 3 -23.68 -31.64 -26.99
CA ILE A 3 -24.65 -30.51 -27.03
C ILE A 3 -24.17 -29.26 -26.26
N ARG A 4 -22.91 -29.14 -25.85
CA ARG A 4 -22.46 -27.94 -25.09
C ARG A 4 -21.57 -26.94 -25.85
N VAL A 5 -21.26 -27.14 -27.12
CA VAL A 5 -20.35 -26.22 -27.85
C VAL A 5 -21.09 -25.20 -28.74
N LYS A 6 -22.37 -25.40 -29.04
CA LYS A 6 -23.11 -24.47 -29.94
C LYS A 6 -23.78 -23.28 -29.24
N ALA A 7 -23.92 -23.30 -27.93
CA ALA A 7 -24.57 -22.18 -27.21
C ALA A 7 -23.61 -20.99 -26.95
N GLY A 8 -22.32 -21.23 -26.85
CA GLY A 8 -21.33 -20.15 -26.58
C GLY A 8 -21.04 -19.21 -27.75
N LEU A 9 -21.15 -19.71 -28.99
CA LEU A 9 -20.91 -18.90 -30.19
C LEU A 9 -22.10 -17.98 -30.51
N LEU A 10 -23.32 -18.38 -30.15
CA LEU A 10 -24.52 -17.57 -30.40
C LEU A 10 -24.61 -16.35 -29.47
N PHE A 11 -24.08 -16.45 -28.25
CA PHE A 11 -24.04 -15.34 -27.30
C PHE A 11 -23.02 -14.23 -27.69
N LEU A 12 -21.87 -14.62 -28.30
CA LEU A 12 -20.89 -13.65 -28.77
C LEU A 12 -21.37 -12.85 -29.98
N PHE A 13 -22.16 -13.46 -30.86
CA PHE A 13 -22.70 -12.78 -32.06
C PHE A 13 -23.83 -11.79 -31.72
N ILE A 14 -24.64 -12.06 -30.68
CA ILE A 14 -25.71 -11.16 -30.24
C ILE A 14 -25.12 -9.90 -29.57
N CYS A 15 -24.01 -10.04 -28.80
CA CYS A 15 -23.34 -8.89 -28.18
C CYS A 15 -22.69 -7.96 -29.21
N THR A 16 -22.11 -8.50 -30.31
CA THR A 16 -21.50 -7.64 -31.33
C THR A 16 -22.49 -6.94 -32.23
N SER A 17 -23.63 -7.56 -32.53
CA SER A 17 -24.70 -6.92 -33.31
C SER A 17 -25.47 -5.84 -32.53
N CYS A 18 -25.63 -6.02 -31.21
CA CYS A 18 -26.23 -4.98 -30.35
C CYS A 18 -25.33 -3.74 -30.18
N ARG A 19 -24.00 -3.88 -30.23
CA ARG A 19 -23.09 -2.73 -30.18
C ARG A 19 -23.24 -1.81 -31.43
N ASN A 20 -23.39 -2.38 -32.60
CA ASN A 20 -23.42 -1.59 -33.85
C ASN A 20 -24.75 -0.94 -34.12
N SER A 21 -25.87 -1.43 -33.63
CA SER A 21 -27.19 -0.83 -33.86
C SER A 21 -27.55 0.31 -32.91
N ARG A 22 -26.83 0.43 -31.76
CA ARG A 22 -27.11 1.45 -30.73
C ARG A 22 -26.25 2.69 -30.82
N GLN A 23 -25.13 2.69 -31.55
CA GLN A 23 -24.30 3.88 -31.75
C GLN A 23 -25.02 5.00 -32.48
N ASN A 24 -26.16 4.74 -33.14
CA ASN A 24 -26.93 5.73 -33.89
C ASN A 24 -28.18 6.23 -33.17
N GLN A 25 -28.40 5.89 -31.88
CA GLN A 25 -29.61 6.29 -31.16
C GLN A 25 -29.35 7.31 -30.03
N PHE A 26 -28.30 8.10 -30.14
CA PHE A 26 -28.12 9.23 -29.23
C PHE A 26 -29.10 10.36 -29.58
N PRO A 27 -29.52 11.14 -28.57
CA PRO A 27 -30.42 12.27 -28.84
C PRO A 27 -29.85 13.15 -29.96
N PRO A 28 -30.72 13.76 -30.79
CA PRO A 28 -30.26 14.61 -31.86
C PRO A 28 -29.33 15.69 -31.34
N SER A 29 -28.24 15.92 -32.04
CA SER A 29 -27.24 16.92 -31.67
C SER A 29 -27.91 18.28 -31.48
N PHE A 30 -27.98 18.74 -30.25
CA PHE A 30 -28.36 20.10 -29.93
C PHE A 30 -27.11 20.99 -30.10
N GLY A 31 -26.86 21.43 -31.34
CA GLY A 31 -25.72 22.30 -31.62
C GLY A 31 -24.38 21.73 -31.20
N ASP A 32 -23.58 22.50 -30.47
CA ASP A 32 -22.25 22.08 -29.97
C ASP A 32 -22.29 21.17 -28.75
N LEU A 33 -23.45 20.74 -28.31
CA LEU A 33 -23.61 19.85 -27.14
C LEU A 33 -23.13 18.44 -27.47
N GLN A 34 -22.20 17.92 -26.65
CA GLN A 34 -21.66 16.58 -26.84
C GLN A 34 -21.61 15.78 -25.53
N LYS A 35 -21.66 14.47 -25.66
CA LYS A 35 -21.44 13.57 -24.53
C LYS A 35 -20.01 13.69 -24.03
N ILE A 36 -19.85 13.82 -22.73
CA ILE A 36 -18.53 13.88 -22.06
C ILE A 36 -18.09 12.45 -21.74
N SER A 37 -17.03 11.99 -22.40
CA SER A 37 -16.43 10.70 -22.11
C SER A 37 -15.64 10.76 -20.80
N ILE A 38 -15.93 9.84 -19.89
CA ILE A 38 -15.27 9.71 -18.60
C ILE A 38 -14.45 8.42 -18.60
N ALA A 39 -13.19 8.51 -18.22
CA ALA A 39 -12.28 7.36 -18.11
C ALA A 39 -12.06 6.99 -16.63
N PRO A 40 -11.66 5.74 -16.33
CA PRO A 40 -11.44 5.29 -14.94
C PRO A 40 -10.48 6.15 -14.13
N ASN A 41 -9.51 6.77 -14.78
CA ASN A 41 -8.53 7.65 -14.13
C ASN A 41 -8.99 9.10 -13.94
N GLN A 42 -10.29 9.36 -14.15
CA GLN A 42 -10.94 10.64 -13.89
C GLN A 42 -11.91 10.57 -12.71
N VAL A 43 -12.15 9.38 -12.14
CA VAL A 43 -13.13 9.15 -11.09
C VAL A 43 -12.41 8.84 -9.78
N TYR A 44 -12.76 9.60 -8.73
CA TYR A 44 -12.10 9.57 -7.44
C TYR A 44 -13.14 9.47 -6.32
N ASP A 45 -13.09 8.40 -5.53
CA ASP A 45 -13.92 8.23 -4.33
C ASP A 45 -13.21 8.84 -3.11
N LEU A 46 -13.58 10.06 -2.75
CA LEU A 46 -12.99 10.75 -1.60
C LEU A 46 -13.35 10.11 -0.26
N SER A 47 -14.37 9.27 -0.23
CA SER A 47 -14.83 8.56 0.95
C SER A 47 -14.09 7.24 1.19
N GLY A 48 -13.51 6.65 0.14
CA GLY A 48 -12.79 5.38 0.21
C GLY A 48 -13.68 4.13 0.35
N TYR A 49 -14.95 4.21 0.01
CA TYR A 49 -15.91 3.11 0.20
C TYR A 49 -15.91 2.06 -0.90
N ALA A 50 -15.32 2.36 -2.04
CA ALA A 50 -15.33 1.46 -3.19
C ALA A 50 -14.62 0.12 -2.93
N ASP A 51 -13.73 0.07 -1.94
CA ASP A 51 -12.90 -1.10 -1.69
C ASP A 51 -13.60 -2.19 -0.88
N GLU A 52 -14.79 -1.92 -0.34
CA GLU A 52 -15.50 -2.83 0.55
C GLU A 52 -16.53 -3.75 -0.13
N GLY A 53 -16.27 -4.17 -1.33
CA GLY A 53 -17.20 -5.00 -2.10
C GLY A 53 -18.33 -4.20 -2.75
N GLY A 54 -18.23 -2.89 -2.70
CA GLY A 54 -19.18 -1.94 -3.24
C GLY A 54 -19.02 -1.63 -4.72
N GLY A 55 -18.02 -2.16 -5.33
CA GLY A 55 -17.78 -1.94 -6.74
C GLY A 55 -16.87 -0.73 -7.02
N ASN A 56 -16.41 -0.67 -8.24
CA ASN A 56 -15.56 0.40 -8.74
C ASN A 56 -16.41 1.68 -8.95
N PRO A 57 -16.06 2.84 -8.34
CA PRO A 57 -16.80 4.09 -8.54
C PRO A 57 -16.92 4.50 -10.01
N TYR A 58 -15.99 4.08 -10.85
CA TYR A 58 -16.06 4.29 -12.30
C TYR A 58 -17.26 3.58 -12.95
N SER A 59 -17.77 2.51 -12.36
CA SER A 59 -18.94 1.80 -12.89
C SER A 59 -20.22 2.68 -12.92
N LEU A 60 -20.23 3.80 -12.20
CA LEU A 60 -21.25 4.82 -12.32
C LEU A 60 -21.23 5.54 -13.70
N PHE A 61 -20.14 5.43 -14.45
CA PHE A 61 -19.86 6.16 -15.69
C PHE A 61 -19.40 5.28 -16.85
N ASP A 62 -19.38 3.95 -16.69
CA ASP A 62 -18.76 3.04 -17.66
C ASP A 62 -19.70 2.61 -18.81
N GLU A 63 -20.95 2.98 -18.72
CA GLU A 63 -22.01 2.64 -19.67
C GLU A 63 -22.07 1.13 -20.01
N ASN A 64 -21.61 0.28 -19.10
CA ASN A 64 -21.57 -1.19 -19.23
C ASN A 64 -22.81 -1.83 -18.61
N ALA A 65 -23.98 -1.51 -19.13
CA ALA A 65 -25.20 -2.02 -18.52
C ALA A 65 -25.86 -3.13 -19.31
N PHE A 66 -26.45 -4.04 -18.57
CA PHE A 66 -27.49 -4.90 -19.10
C PHE A 66 -28.83 -4.13 -19.09
N VAL A 67 -29.36 -3.85 -20.25
CA VAL A 67 -30.69 -3.22 -20.40
C VAL A 67 -31.73 -4.32 -20.32
N ASP A 68 -32.60 -4.25 -19.32
CA ASP A 68 -33.83 -5.06 -19.31
C ASP A 68 -34.86 -4.40 -20.26
N PRO A 69 -35.25 -5.07 -21.34
CA PRO A 69 -36.15 -4.48 -22.34
C PRO A 69 -37.49 -3.98 -21.77
N ARG A 70 -37.90 -4.48 -20.61
CA ARG A 70 -39.12 -4.02 -19.93
C ARG A 70 -39.04 -2.57 -19.46
N TYR A 71 -37.86 -2.06 -19.29
CA TYR A 71 -37.60 -0.70 -18.79
C TYR A 71 -37.12 0.27 -19.88
N GLU A 72 -36.88 -0.22 -21.09
CA GLU A 72 -36.46 0.63 -22.21
C GLU A 72 -37.51 1.67 -22.61
N LYS A 73 -38.78 1.44 -22.27
CA LYS A 73 -39.89 2.33 -22.61
C LYS A 73 -40.13 3.45 -21.61
N ALA A 74 -39.47 3.43 -20.49
CA ALA A 74 -39.65 4.44 -19.48
C ALA A 74 -38.59 5.52 -19.64
N ALA A 75 -39.01 6.69 -19.97
CA ALA A 75 -38.18 7.87 -20.22
C ALA A 75 -37.32 7.80 -21.48
N ASP A 76 -36.64 8.89 -21.78
CA ASP A 76 -35.73 9.07 -22.90
C ASP A 76 -34.58 8.04 -22.90
N SER A 77 -34.93 6.81 -23.15
CA SER A 77 -34.20 5.57 -22.91
C SER A 77 -33.09 5.30 -23.95
N PHE A 78 -32.34 6.31 -24.28
CA PHE A 78 -31.25 6.21 -25.26
C PHE A 78 -29.93 5.74 -24.66
N LEU A 79 -29.89 5.64 -23.33
CA LEU A 79 -28.63 5.38 -22.63
C LEU A 79 -28.61 3.98 -22.05
N PRO A 80 -27.50 3.28 -22.16
CA PRO A 80 -27.35 1.99 -21.53
C PRO A 80 -27.43 2.12 -20.00
N VAL A 81 -28.03 1.13 -19.39
CA VAL A 81 -28.16 1.01 -17.93
C VAL A 81 -27.01 0.19 -17.40
N THR A 82 -26.33 0.62 -16.38
CA THR A 82 -25.34 -0.19 -15.71
C THR A 82 -25.95 -1.02 -14.59
N ASN A 83 -25.27 -2.11 -14.20
CA ASN A 83 -25.60 -2.89 -13.03
C ASN A 83 -24.82 -2.45 -11.79
N CYS A 84 -23.96 -1.45 -11.93
CA CYS A 84 -23.19 -0.99 -10.82
C CYS A 84 -23.99 -0.11 -9.88
N GLN A 85 -23.88 -0.40 -8.63
CA GLN A 85 -24.33 0.45 -7.53
C GLN A 85 -23.11 0.90 -6.79
N PRO A 86 -22.89 2.20 -6.58
CA PRO A 86 -21.94 2.63 -5.57
C PRO A 86 -22.47 2.11 -4.24
N THR A 87 -21.78 1.16 -3.65
CA THR A 87 -22.17 0.59 -2.36
C THR A 87 -21.66 1.47 -1.28
N ILE A 88 -22.51 1.79 -0.35
CA ILE A 88 -22.22 2.71 0.73
C ILE A 88 -22.53 2.00 2.04
N HIS A 89 -21.56 1.94 2.93
CA HIS A 89 -21.73 1.44 4.28
C HIS A 89 -21.49 2.56 5.29
N PRO A 90 -22.39 3.53 5.41
CA PRO A 90 -22.18 4.68 6.28
C PRO A 90 -22.03 4.30 7.76
N ALA A 91 -22.58 3.16 8.16
CA ALA A 91 -22.55 2.71 9.55
C ALA A 91 -21.17 2.27 10.05
N ILE A 92 -20.23 2.01 9.15
CA ILE A 92 -18.88 1.56 9.50
C ILE A 92 -17.97 2.76 9.79
N TYR A 93 -18.39 3.94 9.38
CA TYR A 93 -17.54 5.14 9.37
C TYR A 93 -17.97 6.14 10.42
N PHE A 94 -16.99 6.78 11.02
CA PHE A 94 -17.18 7.76 12.08
C PHE A 94 -18.02 8.93 11.70
N HIS A 95 -17.92 9.31 10.42
CA HIS A 95 -18.65 10.40 9.82
C HIS A 95 -19.80 9.90 8.97
N GLY A 96 -20.26 8.70 9.26
CA GLY A 96 -21.23 7.92 8.51
C GLY A 96 -22.64 8.47 8.42
N LYS A 97 -22.83 9.74 8.71
CA LYS A 97 -24.10 10.44 8.43
C LYS A 97 -24.23 10.83 6.96
N GLU A 98 -23.16 10.70 6.16
CA GLU A 98 -23.10 11.20 4.80
C GLU A 98 -22.44 10.16 3.90
N GLY A 99 -23.16 9.74 2.87
CA GLY A 99 -22.73 8.72 1.92
C GLY A 99 -21.55 9.11 1.05
N ASN A 100 -21.25 8.28 0.05
CA ASN A 100 -20.10 8.44 -0.84
C ASN A 100 -20.04 9.82 -1.48
N ARG A 101 -18.80 10.28 -1.65
CA ARG A 101 -18.45 11.48 -2.41
C ARG A 101 -17.55 11.10 -3.57
N ILE A 102 -18.14 10.96 -4.73
CA ILE A 102 -17.44 10.61 -5.96
C ILE A 102 -17.17 11.89 -6.73
N VAL A 103 -15.91 12.18 -7.02
CA VAL A 103 -15.48 13.33 -7.81
C VAL A 103 -15.06 12.85 -9.18
N VAL A 104 -15.57 13.53 -10.21
CA VAL A 104 -15.14 13.38 -11.59
C VAL A 104 -14.30 14.59 -11.99
N ASP A 105 -13.07 14.36 -12.44
CA ASP A 105 -12.22 15.36 -13.09
C ASP A 105 -12.43 15.26 -14.61
N LEU A 106 -13.12 16.19 -15.17
CA LEU A 106 -13.37 16.28 -16.62
C LEU A 106 -12.11 16.65 -17.42
N ARG A 107 -10.96 16.87 -16.75
CA ARG A 107 -9.65 17.29 -17.27
C ARG A 107 -9.59 18.73 -17.75
N ILE A 108 -10.64 19.21 -18.37
CA ILE A 108 -10.83 20.61 -18.82
C ILE A 108 -12.18 21.12 -18.30
N PRO A 109 -12.38 22.44 -18.27
CA PRO A 109 -13.70 22.99 -18.01
C PRO A 109 -14.69 22.67 -19.15
N TYR A 110 -15.90 22.32 -18.75
CA TYR A 110 -17.08 22.19 -19.65
C TYR A 110 -18.20 23.10 -19.19
N SER A 111 -18.96 23.64 -20.14
CA SER A 111 -20.29 24.16 -19.87
C SER A 111 -21.24 22.96 -19.85
N ILE A 112 -21.53 22.43 -18.66
CA ILE A 112 -22.43 21.28 -18.51
C ILE A 112 -23.86 21.75 -18.68
N ARG A 113 -24.61 21.05 -19.52
CA ARG A 113 -26.00 21.38 -19.86
C ARG A 113 -26.99 20.33 -19.38
N GLU A 114 -26.59 19.07 -19.42
CA GLU A 114 -27.47 17.96 -19.07
C GLU A 114 -26.71 16.87 -18.35
N ILE A 115 -27.36 16.30 -17.33
CA ILE A 115 -26.92 15.09 -16.66
C ILE A 115 -28.07 14.09 -16.72
N TYR A 116 -27.81 12.94 -17.29
CA TYR A 116 -28.71 11.81 -17.21
C TYR A 116 -28.23 10.83 -16.13
N PHE A 117 -29.15 10.26 -15.38
CA PHE A 117 -28.84 9.25 -14.38
C PHE A 117 -29.95 8.19 -14.34
N PHE A 118 -29.53 6.95 -14.09
CA PHE A 118 -30.47 5.83 -13.98
C PHE A 118 -30.74 5.51 -12.51
N ASP A 119 -31.98 5.74 -12.12
CA ASP A 119 -32.49 5.54 -10.77
C ASP A 119 -33.07 4.14 -10.61
N ARG A 120 -32.37 3.30 -9.84
CA ARG A 120 -32.80 1.94 -9.46
C ARG A 120 -33.24 1.83 -8.01
N SER A 121 -33.37 2.94 -7.33
CA SER A 121 -33.63 2.94 -5.90
C SER A 121 -34.91 2.19 -5.53
N ILE A 122 -34.83 1.44 -4.45
CA ILE A 122 -35.96 0.74 -3.85
C ILE A 122 -36.60 1.57 -2.74
N GLY A 123 -35.88 2.58 -2.24
CA GLY A 123 -36.31 3.51 -1.22
C GLY A 123 -36.30 4.96 -1.73
N VAL A 124 -36.82 5.87 -0.90
CA VAL A 124 -36.70 7.32 -1.14
C VAL A 124 -35.48 7.80 -0.39
N ASP A 125 -34.50 8.27 -1.13
CA ASP A 125 -33.26 8.78 -0.56
C ASP A 125 -32.77 10.02 -1.34
N SER A 126 -31.76 10.71 -0.84
CA SER A 126 -31.28 11.93 -1.43
C SER A 126 -29.87 11.77 -1.99
N PHE A 127 -29.59 12.44 -3.09
CA PHE A 127 -28.25 12.65 -3.57
C PHE A 127 -28.11 14.08 -4.11
N TRP A 128 -26.88 14.55 -4.13
CA TRP A 128 -26.58 15.93 -4.49
C TRP A 128 -25.50 15.97 -5.54
N ILE A 129 -25.60 16.97 -6.41
CA ILE A 129 -24.58 17.28 -7.41
C ILE A 129 -23.97 18.62 -7.06
N TYR A 130 -22.65 18.64 -7.08
CA TYR A 130 -21.85 19.83 -6.82
C TYR A 130 -20.93 20.08 -8.02
N THR A 131 -20.68 21.35 -8.29
CA THR A 131 -19.69 21.82 -9.26
C THR A 131 -18.70 22.74 -8.57
N GLY A 132 -17.52 23.00 -9.18
CA GLY A 132 -16.54 23.93 -8.62
C GLY A 132 -15.14 23.38 -8.56
N SER A 133 -14.52 23.38 -7.39
CA SER A 133 -13.18 22.85 -7.16
C SER A 133 -13.10 22.12 -5.84
N LEU A 134 -12.01 21.35 -5.63
CA LEU A 134 -11.80 20.66 -4.35
C LEU A 134 -11.68 21.61 -3.15
N LYS A 135 -11.32 22.88 -3.41
CA LYS A 135 -11.25 23.93 -2.38
C LYS A 135 -12.59 24.63 -2.15
N SER A 136 -13.53 24.55 -3.10
CA SER A 136 -14.83 25.24 -3.00
C SER A 136 -15.87 24.57 -3.88
N TRP A 137 -16.88 24.01 -3.26
CA TRP A 137 -17.98 23.32 -3.91
C TRP A 137 -19.27 24.16 -3.87
N LYS A 138 -19.93 24.29 -5.02
CA LYS A 138 -21.28 24.85 -5.16
C LYS A 138 -22.26 23.70 -5.37
N LYS A 139 -23.24 23.55 -4.47
CA LYS A 139 -24.32 22.59 -4.69
C LYS A 139 -25.26 23.14 -5.77
N VAL A 140 -25.37 22.39 -6.86
CA VAL A 140 -26.19 22.78 -8.04
C VAL A 140 -27.49 22.00 -8.15
N ALA A 141 -27.56 20.82 -7.53
CA ALA A 141 -28.80 20.06 -7.48
C ALA A 141 -28.95 19.29 -6.15
N SER A 142 -30.20 19.17 -5.71
CA SER A 142 -30.64 18.25 -4.69
C SER A 142 -31.72 17.37 -5.32
N LEU A 143 -31.49 16.07 -5.35
CA LEU A 143 -32.31 15.12 -6.07
C LEU A 143 -32.79 14.04 -5.08
N ILE A 144 -33.99 13.59 -5.28
CA ILE A 144 -34.61 12.51 -4.47
C ILE A 144 -34.80 11.33 -5.39
N THR A 145 -34.36 10.17 -4.95
CA THR A 145 -34.66 8.90 -5.62
C THR A 145 -36.12 8.54 -5.46
N VAL A 146 -36.66 7.78 -6.39
CA VAL A 146 -38.09 7.46 -6.38
C VAL A 146 -38.27 6.01 -5.96
N SER A 147 -38.82 5.81 -4.74
CA SER A 147 -39.26 4.50 -4.29
C SER A 147 -40.51 4.08 -5.05
N GLN A 148 -40.31 3.34 -6.12
CA GLN A 148 -41.42 2.58 -6.69
C GLN A 148 -40.90 1.19 -7.05
N SER A 149 -41.50 0.16 -6.49
CA SER A 149 -41.26 -1.20 -6.92
C SER A 149 -41.56 -1.30 -8.41
N GLY A 150 -40.54 -1.29 -9.24
CA GLY A 150 -40.65 -1.35 -10.69
C GLY A 150 -40.28 -0.10 -11.47
N ASN A 151 -40.08 1.05 -10.87
CA ASN A 151 -39.62 2.26 -11.59
C ASN A 151 -38.09 2.32 -11.65
N ARG A 152 -37.54 1.56 -12.55
CA ARG A 152 -36.17 1.72 -13.02
C ARG A 152 -36.21 2.61 -14.23
N ALA A 153 -35.76 3.85 -14.09
CA ALA A 153 -35.93 4.84 -15.15
C ALA A 153 -34.73 5.76 -15.26
N TRP A 154 -34.47 6.17 -16.49
CA TRP A 154 -33.60 7.32 -16.76
C TRP A 154 -34.31 8.58 -16.30
N ARG A 155 -33.55 9.44 -15.64
CA ARG A 155 -33.98 10.77 -15.25
C ARG A 155 -32.98 11.79 -15.82
N LYS A 156 -33.47 12.98 -16.08
CA LYS A 156 -32.69 14.08 -16.68
C LYS A 156 -32.67 15.25 -15.72
N LEU A 157 -31.49 15.82 -15.55
CA LEU A 157 -31.26 17.10 -14.90
C LEU A 157 -30.74 18.08 -15.97
N VAL A 158 -31.40 19.22 -16.12
CA VAL A 158 -30.91 20.32 -16.95
C VAL A 158 -30.27 21.35 -16.05
N LEU A 159 -29.07 21.81 -16.38
CA LEU A 159 -28.33 22.83 -15.65
C LEU A 159 -27.46 23.65 -16.60
N GLU A 160 -26.96 24.79 -16.11
CA GLU A 160 -26.00 25.63 -16.82
C GLU A 160 -24.83 25.93 -15.89
N GLU A 161 -23.83 25.02 -15.88
CA GLU A 161 -22.69 25.13 -14.98
C GLU A 161 -21.38 24.99 -15.76
N GLU A 162 -20.49 25.95 -15.54
CA GLU A 162 -19.14 25.91 -16.10
C GLU A 162 -18.20 25.33 -15.03
N THR A 163 -17.68 24.13 -15.28
CA THR A 163 -16.84 23.46 -14.31
C THR A 163 -15.89 22.43 -14.93
N ARG A 164 -14.76 22.20 -14.28
CA ARG A 164 -13.89 21.05 -14.51
C ARG A 164 -14.24 19.88 -13.60
N PHE A 165 -14.71 20.15 -12.38
CA PHE A 165 -14.97 19.10 -11.40
C PHE A 165 -16.45 18.99 -11.09
N VAL A 166 -16.95 17.77 -11.10
CA VAL A 166 -18.30 17.43 -10.63
C VAL A 166 -18.15 16.47 -9.45
N MET A 167 -18.84 16.76 -8.35
CA MET A 167 -18.95 15.83 -7.23
C MET A 167 -20.39 15.35 -7.11
N VAL A 168 -20.55 14.05 -7.02
CA VAL A 168 -21.81 13.38 -6.68
C VAL A 168 -21.69 12.88 -5.24
N ARG A 169 -22.65 13.28 -4.40
CA ARG A 169 -22.71 12.88 -3.00
C ARG A 169 -24.00 12.15 -2.73
N PHE A 170 -23.94 11.01 -2.12
CA PHE A 170 -25.07 10.18 -1.77
C PHE A 170 -25.37 10.29 -0.28
N SER A 171 -26.66 10.26 0.11
CA SER A 171 -27.07 10.38 1.50
C SER A 171 -26.98 9.07 2.28
N SER A 172 -27.16 7.94 1.59
CA SER A 172 -27.12 6.61 2.21
C SER A 172 -26.78 5.51 1.20
N TYR A 173 -26.64 4.29 1.73
CA TYR A 173 -26.42 3.09 0.92
C TYR A 173 -27.64 2.62 0.12
N GLU A 174 -28.83 3.14 0.42
CA GLU A 174 -30.06 2.78 -0.30
C GLU A 174 -30.20 3.57 -1.60
N THR A 175 -29.41 4.63 -1.78
CA THR A 175 -29.39 5.43 -2.99
C THR A 175 -28.78 4.65 -4.13
N ALA A 176 -29.62 4.04 -4.96
CA ALA A 176 -29.19 3.19 -6.07
C ALA A 176 -29.21 3.94 -7.41
N ILE A 177 -28.26 4.83 -7.62
CA ILE A 177 -27.94 5.38 -8.95
C ILE A 177 -26.92 4.46 -9.59
N THR A 178 -27.22 3.89 -10.73
CA THR A 178 -26.38 2.86 -11.36
C THR A 178 -25.67 3.33 -12.62
N GLU A 179 -26.02 4.49 -13.12
CA GLU A 179 -25.37 5.11 -14.27
C GLU A 179 -25.54 6.62 -14.27
N MET A 180 -24.52 7.34 -14.69
CA MET A 180 -24.57 8.79 -14.94
C MET A 180 -23.86 9.14 -16.23
N VAL A 181 -24.48 10.01 -17.03
CA VAL A 181 -23.93 10.49 -18.30
C VAL A 181 -24.04 12.01 -18.36
N PHE A 182 -22.95 12.66 -18.68
CA PHE A 182 -22.85 14.11 -18.76
C PHE A 182 -22.82 14.59 -20.23
N TYR A 183 -23.56 15.65 -20.51
CA TYR A 183 -23.51 16.37 -21.76
C TYR A 183 -23.11 17.81 -21.50
N GLY A 184 -22.20 18.33 -22.33
CA GLY A 184 -21.70 19.69 -22.20
C GLY A 184 -20.91 20.14 -23.43
N ILE A 185 -20.50 21.39 -23.39
CA ILE A 185 -19.68 22.04 -24.42
C ILE A 185 -18.27 22.20 -23.82
N PRO A 186 -17.21 21.64 -24.43
CA PRO A 186 -15.85 21.85 -23.94
C PRO A 186 -15.45 23.32 -24.10
N MET A 187 -14.86 23.89 -23.06
CA MET A 187 -14.37 25.27 -23.05
C MET A 187 -12.91 25.39 -23.47
N GLU A 188 -12.22 24.27 -23.55
CA GLU A 188 -10.82 24.14 -23.93
C GLU A 188 -10.63 22.95 -24.86
N LYS A 189 -9.47 22.88 -25.52
CA LYS A 189 -9.14 21.72 -26.36
C LYS A 189 -8.98 20.47 -25.48
N ILE A 190 -9.71 19.43 -25.85
CA ILE A 190 -9.66 18.15 -25.15
C ILE A 190 -8.22 17.56 -25.27
N PRO A 191 -7.52 17.32 -24.16
CA PRO A 191 -6.19 16.71 -24.22
C PRO A 191 -6.30 15.28 -24.74
N GLN A 192 -5.36 14.91 -25.61
CA GLN A 192 -5.26 13.51 -26.05
C GLN A 192 -4.91 12.62 -24.84
N PRO A 193 -5.49 11.42 -24.75
CA PRO A 193 -5.11 10.49 -23.69
C PRO A 193 -3.64 10.12 -23.82
N ASP A 194 -2.93 10.17 -22.70
CA ASP A 194 -1.58 9.60 -22.60
C ASP A 194 -1.67 8.07 -22.64
N ASN A 195 -1.45 7.49 -23.80
CA ASN A 195 -1.55 6.05 -24.02
C ASN A 195 -0.24 5.29 -23.66
N PHE A 196 0.70 5.94 -23.01
CA PHE A 196 1.95 5.29 -22.62
C PHE A 196 1.77 4.38 -21.40
N ILE A 197 1.83 3.07 -21.64
CA ILE A 197 1.97 2.10 -20.56
C ILE A 197 3.44 2.14 -20.13
N VAL A 198 3.68 2.82 -19.01
CA VAL A 198 5.02 2.86 -18.41
C VAL A 198 5.15 1.71 -17.43
N HIS A 199 6.07 0.80 -17.69
CA HIS A 199 6.46 -0.25 -16.75
C HIS A 199 7.68 0.21 -15.95
N LYS A 200 7.61 0.06 -14.62
CA LYS A 200 8.74 0.38 -13.75
C LYS A 200 9.95 -0.53 -14.01
N GLY A 201 9.68 -1.79 -14.36
CA GLY A 201 10.69 -2.84 -14.44
C GLY A 201 11.18 -3.29 -13.07
N PHE A 202 12.29 -4.01 -13.03
CA PHE A 202 12.90 -4.47 -11.78
C PHE A 202 13.53 -3.30 -11.02
N THR A 203 13.52 -3.40 -9.70
CA THR A 203 14.24 -2.44 -8.86
C THR A 203 15.74 -2.47 -9.14
N LYS A 204 16.40 -1.32 -9.02
CA LYS A 204 17.86 -1.20 -9.11
C LYS A 204 18.54 -1.41 -7.76
N THR A 205 17.76 -1.59 -6.70
CA THR A 205 18.23 -1.78 -5.33
C THR A 205 18.96 -3.12 -5.18
N ALA A 206 20.13 -3.12 -4.58
CA ALA A 206 20.83 -4.33 -4.21
C ALA A 206 20.15 -5.03 -3.01
N LEU A 207 20.29 -6.35 -2.90
CA LEU A 207 19.56 -7.13 -1.92
C LEU A 207 19.87 -6.72 -0.46
N ASN A 208 21.12 -6.32 -0.17
CA ASN A 208 21.51 -5.78 1.14
C ASN A 208 20.98 -4.37 1.43
N GLN A 209 20.34 -3.72 0.47
CA GLN A 209 19.64 -2.44 0.62
C GLN A 209 18.13 -2.59 0.46
N PHE A 210 17.65 -3.84 0.34
CA PHE A 210 16.27 -4.16 0.01
C PHE A 210 15.47 -4.69 1.21
N LEU A 211 16.14 -5.47 2.09
CA LEU A 211 15.47 -6.14 3.20
C LEU A 211 15.35 -5.24 4.42
N GLY A 212 14.21 -5.31 5.06
CA GLY A 212 13.95 -4.69 6.35
C GLY A 212 13.14 -5.61 7.26
N VAL A 213 12.89 -5.14 8.47
CA VAL A 213 12.13 -5.90 9.48
C VAL A 213 11.30 -4.98 10.36
N ASN A 214 10.11 -5.44 10.72
CA ASN A 214 9.22 -4.82 11.69
C ASN A 214 9.54 -5.32 13.11
N TYR A 215 9.52 -4.41 14.06
CA TYR A 215 9.57 -4.75 15.48
C TYR A 215 9.06 -3.59 16.36
N VAL A 216 8.79 -3.86 17.61
CA VAL A 216 8.48 -2.84 18.61
C VAL A 216 9.75 -2.46 19.37
N MET A 217 10.51 -3.47 19.77
CA MET A 217 11.75 -3.32 20.53
C MET A 217 12.73 -4.46 20.24
N GLU A 218 14.01 -4.16 20.21
CA GLU A 218 15.07 -5.17 20.14
C GLU A 218 16.27 -4.76 21.02
N ASN A 219 16.59 -5.60 21.99
CA ASN A 219 17.66 -5.35 22.95
C ASN A 219 19.02 -5.87 22.48
N GLU A 220 19.04 -6.71 21.46
CA GLU A 220 20.23 -7.33 20.91
C GLU A 220 20.41 -6.90 19.45
N PRO A 221 21.08 -5.74 19.19
CA PRO A 221 21.22 -5.18 17.85
C PRO A 221 21.83 -6.14 16.81
N ARG A 222 22.59 -7.18 17.26
CA ARG A 222 23.15 -8.20 16.37
C ARG A 222 22.11 -8.91 15.48
N TRP A 223 20.87 -9.03 15.95
CA TRP A 223 19.79 -9.68 15.20
C TRP A 223 19.28 -8.86 14.04
N LEU A 224 19.58 -7.56 14.01
CA LEU A 224 19.22 -6.65 12.93
C LEU A 224 20.26 -6.63 11.80
N LYS A 225 21.42 -7.23 11.98
CA LYS A 225 22.54 -7.23 11.03
C LYS A 225 22.15 -7.58 9.57
N PRO A 226 21.26 -8.55 9.28
CA PRO A 226 20.93 -8.87 7.89
C PRO A 226 19.91 -7.91 7.27
N PHE A 227 19.38 -6.95 8.03
CA PHE A 227 18.33 -6.04 7.58
C PHE A 227 18.88 -4.63 7.37
N HIS A 228 18.53 -4.03 6.24
CA HIS A 228 18.87 -2.65 5.91
C HIS A 228 17.91 -1.65 6.55
N TYR A 229 16.62 -2.02 6.64
CA TYR A 229 15.58 -1.16 7.19
C TYR A 229 15.08 -1.69 8.53
N SER A 230 14.84 -0.74 9.44
CA SER A 230 14.18 -0.97 10.72
C SER A 230 12.91 -0.15 10.81
N ARG A 231 11.76 -0.81 10.69
CA ARG A 231 10.45 -0.21 10.87
C ARG A 231 9.97 -0.48 12.28
N ILE A 232 9.86 0.57 13.08
CA ILE A 232 9.57 0.48 14.51
C ILE A 232 8.17 1.03 14.77
N TYR A 233 7.31 0.23 15.40
CA TYR A 233 6.00 0.69 15.83
C TYR A 233 6.10 1.60 17.03
N ASN A 234 5.50 2.77 16.93
CA ASN A 234 5.42 3.74 18.00
C ASN A 234 4.01 4.32 18.10
N PHE A 235 3.69 4.85 19.26
CA PHE A 235 2.38 5.43 19.52
C PHE A 235 2.53 6.93 19.79
N ALA A 236 1.60 7.72 19.26
CA ALA A 236 1.58 9.16 19.48
C ALA A 236 1.51 9.50 20.98
N LEU A 237 0.78 8.70 21.76
CA LEU A 237 0.69 8.86 23.20
C LEU A 237 2.03 8.74 23.94
N ASP A 238 2.99 8.01 23.38
CA ASP A 238 4.31 7.82 23.98
C ASP A 238 5.11 9.11 23.98
N TYR A 239 4.85 9.98 23.00
CA TYR A 239 5.50 11.26 22.85
C TYR A 239 4.67 12.41 23.42
N ASP A 240 3.35 12.34 23.33
CA ASP A 240 2.39 13.33 23.80
C ASP A 240 1.42 12.69 24.80
N ASN A 241 1.90 12.44 26.01
CA ASN A 241 1.11 11.91 27.12
C ASN A 241 0.54 12.97 28.07
N ASP A 242 0.70 14.24 27.72
CA ASP A 242 0.17 15.37 28.50
C ASP A 242 -1.35 15.41 28.38
N THR A 243 -2.04 15.58 29.52
CA THR A 243 -3.50 15.69 29.59
C THR A 243 -3.99 17.14 29.48
N SER A 244 -3.08 18.10 29.36
CA SER A 244 -3.45 19.52 29.23
C SER A 244 -4.07 19.77 27.85
N ARG A 245 -5.24 20.43 27.87
CA ARG A 245 -5.88 20.96 26.64
C ARG A 245 -5.37 22.35 26.25
N ASP A 246 -4.49 22.90 27.04
CA ASP A 246 -3.81 24.17 26.76
C ASP A 246 -2.55 23.87 25.93
N GLU A 247 -2.60 24.20 24.67
CA GLU A 247 -1.52 23.94 23.71
C GLU A 247 -0.20 24.63 24.11
N SER A 248 -0.26 25.73 24.85
CA SER A 248 0.92 26.43 25.36
C SER A 248 1.67 25.64 26.44
N ARG A 249 0.99 24.73 27.11
CA ARG A 249 1.52 23.88 28.19
C ARG A 249 1.99 22.53 27.75
N VAL A 250 1.71 22.15 26.49
CA VAL A 250 2.09 20.83 25.95
C VAL A 250 3.60 20.66 25.92
N ARG A 251 4.08 19.53 26.42
CA ARG A 251 5.49 19.15 26.42
C ARG A 251 5.61 17.71 25.92
N PHE A 252 6.46 17.49 24.93
CA PHE A 252 6.67 16.19 24.31
C PHE A 252 7.83 15.44 24.95
N ASN A 253 7.69 14.12 25.11
CA ASN A 253 8.72 13.25 25.63
C ASN A 253 9.41 12.49 24.49
N MET A 254 10.51 13.00 23.97
CA MET A 254 11.26 12.36 22.90
C MET A 254 12.12 11.18 23.38
N LEU A 255 12.20 10.91 24.67
CA LEU A 255 12.93 9.77 25.23
C LEU A 255 12.08 8.51 25.39
N HIS A 256 10.79 8.57 25.07
CA HIS A 256 9.88 7.46 25.25
C HIS A 256 9.99 6.35 24.18
N TYR A 257 10.92 6.45 23.27
CA TYR A 257 11.20 5.47 22.20
C TYR A 257 12.14 4.35 22.64
N GLY A 258 12.30 4.12 23.92
CA GLY A 258 13.23 3.17 24.46
C GLY A 258 12.59 2.12 25.34
N PHE A 259 13.37 1.10 25.61
CA PHE A 259 13.04 0.08 26.57
C PHE A 259 13.14 0.65 27.99
N TYR A 260 12.04 0.67 28.74
CA TYR A 260 12.11 1.02 30.15
C TYR A 260 12.70 -0.14 30.93
N SER A 261 13.93 0.01 31.39
CA SER A 261 14.53 -0.94 32.31
C SER A 261 14.02 -0.67 33.71
N VAL A 262 13.22 -1.59 34.27
CA VAL A 262 12.76 -1.53 35.65
C VAL A 262 13.95 -1.53 36.61
N GLU A 263 15.00 -2.28 36.30
CA GLU A 263 16.23 -2.38 37.09
C GLU A 263 17.00 -1.08 37.14
N LYS A 264 17.11 -0.40 35.99
CA LYS A 264 17.85 0.88 35.87
C LYS A 264 16.97 2.12 36.02
N ARG A 265 15.66 1.94 36.16
CA ARG A 265 14.66 3.03 36.24
C ARG A 265 14.83 4.11 35.18
N LYS A 266 15.23 3.72 33.97
CA LYS A 266 15.41 4.63 32.84
C LYS A 266 15.10 3.92 31.52
N TYR A 267 14.74 4.72 30.53
CA TYR A 267 14.68 4.23 29.16
C TYR A 267 16.09 3.94 28.63
N ILE A 268 16.31 2.72 28.20
CA ILE A 268 17.54 2.31 27.53
C ILE A 268 17.20 2.20 26.06
N PHE A 269 17.44 3.23 25.34
CA PHE A 269 17.33 3.17 23.90
C PHE A 269 18.68 3.45 23.27
N ASN A 270 18.98 2.69 22.26
CA ASN A 270 20.22 2.83 21.56
C ASN A 270 19.98 2.98 20.06
N ILE A 271 19.27 4.07 19.68
CA ILE A 271 19.11 4.42 18.28
C ILE A 271 20.47 4.60 17.61
N ASP A 272 21.46 5.08 18.37
CA ASP A 272 22.83 5.26 17.87
C ASP A 272 23.49 3.92 17.54
N SER A 273 23.22 2.87 18.34
CA SER A 273 23.64 1.51 18.00
C SER A 273 22.92 0.95 16.79
N LEU A 274 21.63 1.27 16.63
CA LEU A 274 20.86 0.86 15.47
C LEU A 274 21.34 1.58 14.20
N GLN A 275 21.70 2.85 14.30
CA GLN A 275 22.26 3.62 13.18
C GLN A 275 23.54 2.97 12.66
N ASN A 276 24.43 2.52 13.54
CA ASN A 276 25.65 1.85 13.16
C ASN A 276 25.42 0.52 12.44
N ILE A 277 24.30 -0.15 12.72
CA ILE A 277 23.95 -1.43 12.10
C ILE A 277 23.16 -1.22 10.80
N ASN A 278 22.14 -0.37 10.82
CA ASN A 278 21.20 -0.17 9.70
C ASN A 278 21.54 1.07 8.87
N HIS A 279 22.70 1.67 9.05
CA HIS A 279 23.16 2.85 8.29
C HIS A 279 22.14 4.01 8.26
N GLY A 280 21.42 4.23 9.38
CA GLY A 280 20.41 5.29 9.51
C GLY A 280 19.07 5.02 8.83
N ASN A 281 18.83 3.83 8.28
CA ASN A 281 17.57 3.49 7.64
C ASN A 281 16.52 2.99 8.65
N ILE A 282 16.29 3.82 9.64
CA ILE A 282 15.33 3.57 10.72
C ILE A 282 14.19 4.56 10.54
N TRP A 283 12.96 4.10 10.71
CA TRP A 283 11.80 4.99 10.82
C TRP A 283 10.79 4.50 11.85
N PHE A 284 10.06 5.45 12.39
CA PHE A 284 8.93 5.18 13.27
C PHE A 284 7.63 5.20 12.49
N SER A 285 6.83 4.16 12.65
CA SER A 285 5.43 4.14 12.28
C SER A 285 4.64 4.74 13.44
N ILE A 286 4.30 6.03 13.34
CA ILE A 286 3.59 6.79 14.38
C ILE A 286 2.11 6.59 14.21
N ARG A 287 1.46 6.01 15.20
CA ARG A 287 0.03 5.69 15.15
C ARG A 287 -0.70 6.06 16.43
N GLY A 288 -2.03 6.08 16.33
CA GLY A 288 -2.90 6.33 17.48
C GLY A 288 -2.97 7.79 17.88
N VAL A 289 -3.43 8.03 19.07
CA VAL A 289 -3.81 9.35 19.59
C VAL A 289 -3.31 9.51 21.02
N SER A 290 -2.96 10.74 21.41
CA SER A 290 -2.67 11.06 22.81
C SER A 290 -3.95 11.25 23.62
N LYS A 291 -3.85 11.11 24.94
CA LYS A 291 -5.01 11.19 25.85
C LYS A 291 -5.82 12.46 25.74
N TRP A 292 -5.21 13.58 25.46
CA TRP A 292 -5.92 14.85 25.39
C TRP A 292 -6.65 15.08 24.06
N MET A 293 -6.28 14.36 23.00
CA MET A 293 -6.96 14.44 21.71
C MET A 293 -8.33 13.76 21.75
N SER A 294 -8.52 12.77 22.62
CA SER A 294 -9.79 12.08 22.79
C SER A 294 -10.46 12.49 24.11
N ASP A 295 -11.75 12.84 24.07
CA ASP A 295 -12.57 13.04 25.26
C ASP A 295 -13.02 11.73 25.90
N LEU A 296 -12.82 10.62 25.22
CA LEU A 296 -13.14 9.25 25.61
C LEU A 296 -11.91 8.55 26.19
N ASP A 297 -12.07 7.32 26.64
CA ASP A 297 -10.96 6.43 26.91
C ASP A 297 -10.14 6.30 25.63
N TYR A 298 -8.95 6.88 25.65
CA TYR A 298 -8.09 6.94 24.49
C TYR A 298 -7.72 5.53 23.98
N SER A 299 -7.54 5.40 22.68
CA SER A 299 -7.17 4.16 22.01
C SER A 299 -6.06 4.42 20.99
N ASP A 300 -5.14 3.46 20.86
CA ASP A 300 -4.14 3.45 19.79
C ASP A 300 -4.76 3.31 18.39
N LYS A 301 -6.07 3.10 18.33
CA LYS A 301 -6.87 2.94 17.13
C LYS A 301 -7.65 4.19 16.73
N ASP A 302 -7.55 5.26 17.53
CA ASP A 302 -8.23 6.51 17.21
C ASP A 302 -7.39 7.37 16.27
N ARG A 303 -8.06 8.28 15.55
CA ARG A 303 -7.39 9.24 14.68
C ARG A 303 -6.74 10.35 15.50
N PRO A 304 -5.57 10.88 15.12
CA PRO A 304 -4.83 11.87 15.91
C PRO A 304 -5.37 13.30 15.73
N MET A 305 -6.67 13.48 15.79
CA MET A 305 -7.31 14.80 15.78
C MET A 305 -7.14 15.52 17.10
N ASN A 306 -7.13 16.85 17.06
CA ASN A 306 -7.06 17.69 18.25
C ASN A 306 -8.26 17.48 19.19
N ARG A 307 -9.43 17.24 18.62
CA ARG A 307 -10.67 16.89 19.31
C ARG A 307 -11.59 16.11 18.37
N PRO A 308 -12.43 15.21 18.89
CA PRO A 308 -13.31 14.38 18.07
C PRO A 308 -14.40 15.15 17.31
N ASP A 309 -14.75 16.38 17.78
CA ASP A 309 -15.81 17.22 17.20
C ASP A 309 -15.35 18.10 16.03
N LEU A 310 -14.04 18.14 15.75
CA LEU A 310 -13.49 18.94 14.67
C LEU A 310 -13.76 18.30 13.29
N ASN A 311 -13.64 19.13 12.25
CA ASN A 311 -13.73 18.64 10.87
C ASN A 311 -12.49 17.81 10.51
N PRO A 312 -12.61 16.50 10.27
CA PRO A 312 -11.46 15.63 9.98
C PRO A 312 -10.84 15.87 8.60
N GLU A 313 -11.48 16.66 7.75
CA GLU A 313 -10.97 17.05 6.43
C GLU A 313 -10.18 18.36 6.46
N ASP A 314 -10.12 19.01 7.61
CA ASP A 314 -9.38 20.25 7.81
C ASP A 314 -8.00 19.94 8.42
N PRO A 315 -6.89 20.28 7.74
CA PRO A 315 -5.54 20.09 8.29
C PRO A 315 -5.33 20.70 9.69
N SER A 316 -6.02 21.80 10.00
CA SER A 316 -5.93 22.44 11.32
C SER A 316 -6.43 21.55 12.46
N SER A 317 -7.30 20.58 12.17
CA SER A 317 -7.78 19.59 13.12
C SER A 317 -6.71 18.63 13.63
N TYR A 318 -5.56 18.60 12.98
CA TYR A 318 -4.40 17.76 13.33
C TYR A 318 -3.19 18.57 13.82
N SER A 319 -3.37 19.85 14.16
CA SER A 319 -2.25 20.74 14.48
C SER A 319 -1.40 20.23 15.65
N ARG A 320 -2.00 19.63 16.69
CA ARG A 320 -1.24 19.07 17.81
C ARG A 320 -0.37 17.87 17.37
N HIS A 321 -0.91 17.00 16.55
CA HIS A 321 -0.14 15.89 15.98
C HIS A 321 1.00 16.41 15.09
N ALA A 322 0.72 17.37 14.23
CA ALA A 322 1.73 18.03 13.40
C ALA A 322 2.82 18.74 14.22
N LYS A 323 2.46 19.30 15.39
CA LYS A 323 3.45 19.88 16.32
C LYS A 323 4.32 18.81 16.96
N MET A 324 3.75 17.65 17.32
CA MET A 324 4.49 16.50 17.81
C MET A 324 5.44 15.97 16.72
N MET A 325 4.96 15.82 15.50
CA MET A 325 5.77 15.38 14.34
C MET A 325 6.93 16.35 14.06
N TRP A 326 6.69 17.65 14.20
CA TRP A 326 7.74 18.67 14.13
C TRP A 326 8.83 18.42 15.18
N HIS A 327 8.47 18.12 16.44
CA HIS A 327 9.41 17.85 17.51
C HIS A 327 10.18 16.53 17.29
N LEU A 328 9.53 15.51 16.75
CA LEU A 328 10.20 14.27 16.34
C LEU A 328 11.29 14.52 15.29
N ALA A 329 10.97 15.28 14.24
CA ALA A 329 11.94 15.63 13.22
C ALA A 329 13.01 16.60 13.73
N ALA A 330 12.68 17.55 14.61
CA ALA A 330 13.67 18.41 15.26
C ALA A 330 14.66 17.60 16.11
N PHE A 331 14.17 16.58 16.83
CA PHE A 331 15.02 15.76 17.70
C PHE A 331 15.85 14.73 16.93
N PHE A 332 15.22 13.94 16.05
CA PHE A 332 15.84 12.82 15.34
C PHE A 332 16.45 13.21 13.98
N GLY A 333 16.00 14.28 13.36
CA GLY A 333 16.45 14.74 12.05
C GLY A 333 17.86 15.30 12.04
N HIS A 334 18.27 15.86 10.92
CA HIS A 334 19.64 16.30 10.66
C HIS A 334 19.86 17.79 10.96
N THR A 335 18.78 18.58 10.97
CA THR A 335 18.88 20.04 11.13
C THR A 335 18.79 20.43 12.60
N PRO A 336 19.83 21.06 13.18
CA PRO A 336 19.75 21.63 14.52
C PRO A 336 18.66 22.71 14.62
N VAL A 337 17.92 22.70 15.71
CA VAL A 337 16.89 23.68 16.02
C VAL A 337 17.21 24.34 17.36
N ASP A 338 17.02 25.66 17.44
CA ASP A 338 17.24 26.42 18.68
C ASP A 338 16.40 25.86 19.84
N SER A 339 17.05 25.68 20.99
CA SER A 339 16.42 25.04 22.17
C SER A 339 15.14 25.75 22.65
N PHE A 340 15.06 27.07 22.51
CA PHE A 340 13.86 27.82 22.90
C PHE A 340 12.63 27.52 22.04
N ARG A 341 12.82 26.90 20.86
CA ARG A 341 11.73 26.43 19.99
C ARG A 341 11.19 25.07 20.42
N LEU A 342 11.95 24.33 21.22
CA LEU A 342 11.59 22.98 21.66
C LEU A 342 10.64 23.02 22.85
N SER A 343 9.58 22.25 22.78
CA SER A 343 8.62 22.06 23.88
C SER A 343 8.75 20.62 24.42
N LEU A 344 9.87 20.34 25.10
CA LEU A 344 10.19 19.01 25.61
C LEU A 344 9.93 18.93 27.12
N SER A 345 9.59 17.74 27.59
CA SER A 345 9.38 17.42 28.99
C SER A 345 10.65 16.91 29.70
N HIS A 346 11.77 16.83 29.00
CA HIS A 346 13.02 16.26 29.48
C HIS A 346 14.24 17.11 29.10
N GLU A 347 15.28 17.03 29.86
CA GLU A 347 16.59 17.62 29.63
C GLU A 347 17.62 16.49 29.27
N PRO A 348 18.65 16.81 28.49
CA PRO A 348 18.92 18.06 27.81
C PRO A 348 18.03 18.26 26.57
N PHE A 349 17.74 19.52 26.20
CA PHE A 349 17.04 19.86 24.96
C PHE A 349 17.97 19.65 23.77
N GLN A 350 17.88 18.46 23.19
CA GLN A 350 18.70 18.09 22.02
C GLN A 350 17.89 18.21 20.74
N SER A 351 18.58 18.50 19.64
CA SER A 351 18.03 18.49 18.28
C SER A 351 19.12 18.16 17.25
N GLY A 352 18.71 17.87 16.01
CA GLY A 352 19.64 17.64 14.91
C GLY A 352 20.54 16.42 15.09
N ARG A 353 20.05 15.33 15.65
CA ARG A 353 20.84 14.11 15.94
C ARG A 353 21.26 13.34 14.70
N GLY A 354 20.62 13.58 13.55
CA GLY A 354 20.88 12.85 12.31
C GLY A 354 20.52 11.37 12.35
N SER A 355 19.54 11.00 13.21
CA SER A 355 19.21 9.61 13.46
C SER A 355 18.16 9.06 12.51
N MET A 356 17.28 9.90 11.98
CA MET A 356 16.21 9.54 11.08
C MET A 356 15.94 10.62 10.04
N SER A 357 15.53 10.17 8.86
CA SER A 357 15.06 11.05 7.78
C SER A 357 13.70 10.62 7.24
N ILE A 358 13.11 9.56 7.78
CA ILE A 358 11.80 9.03 7.36
C ILE A 358 10.89 8.90 8.59
N PHE A 359 9.68 9.42 8.48
CA PHE A 359 8.62 9.30 9.48
C PHE A 359 7.37 8.78 8.80
N GLU A 360 6.87 7.64 9.25
CA GLU A 360 5.67 7.04 8.69
C GLU A 360 4.43 7.55 9.44
N ASN A 361 3.47 8.04 8.68
CA ASN A 361 2.28 8.67 9.22
C ASN A 361 1.15 7.65 9.39
N GLY A 362 1.15 6.97 10.52
CA GLY A 362 0.15 5.97 10.86
C GLY A 362 0.54 4.54 10.48
N ASN A 363 -0.42 3.64 10.61
CA ASN A 363 -0.35 2.24 10.20
C ASN A 363 -1.73 1.73 9.86
N GLU A 364 -1.98 1.38 8.60
CA GLU A 364 -3.25 0.84 8.15
C GLU A 364 -4.44 1.77 8.44
N GLU A 365 -4.30 3.04 8.08
CA GLU A 365 -5.34 4.05 8.27
C GLU A 365 -6.58 3.82 7.38
N ASP A 366 -6.47 2.90 6.43
CA ASP A 366 -7.55 2.40 5.58
C ASP A 366 -8.33 1.23 6.18
N ALA A 367 -7.97 0.77 7.38
CA ALA A 367 -8.62 -0.36 8.07
C ALA A 367 -10.01 0.03 8.60
N ASN A 368 -11.02 -0.05 7.76
CA ASN A 368 -12.40 0.33 8.06
C ASN A 368 -13.07 -0.55 9.13
N TRP A 369 -12.58 -1.75 9.35
CA TRP A 369 -13.05 -2.66 10.42
C TRP A 369 -12.47 -2.34 11.81
N VAL A 370 -11.61 -1.34 11.92
CA VAL A 370 -10.94 -0.98 13.18
C VAL A 370 -11.55 0.30 13.78
N GLY A 371 -12.84 0.45 13.76
CA GLY A 371 -13.52 1.53 14.47
C GLY A 371 -12.98 2.93 14.13
N ASN A 372 -12.60 3.71 15.13
CA ASN A 372 -12.18 5.11 14.98
C ASN A 372 -10.82 5.34 14.29
N LYS A 373 -10.10 4.30 13.92
CA LYS A 373 -8.84 4.39 13.20
C LYS A 373 -9.01 4.79 11.74
N TYR A 374 -10.08 4.33 11.11
CA TYR A 374 -10.29 4.56 9.68
C TYR A 374 -10.25 6.04 9.32
N CYS A 375 -9.45 6.38 8.34
CA CYS A 375 -9.46 7.68 7.68
C CYS A 375 -9.90 7.50 6.23
N SER A 376 -10.86 8.28 5.78
CA SER A 376 -11.11 8.41 4.34
C SER A 376 -9.89 9.01 3.64
N PRO A 377 -9.76 8.86 2.31
CA PRO A 377 -8.61 9.43 1.60
C PRO A 377 -8.39 10.93 1.84
N ILE A 378 -9.47 11.70 1.91
CA ILE A 378 -9.36 13.15 2.13
C ILE A 378 -8.99 13.48 3.58
N GLU A 379 -9.46 12.71 4.56
CA GLU A 379 -9.09 12.85 5.96
C GLU A 379 -7.61 12.52 6.19
N TYR A 380 -7.14 11.41 5.62
CA TYR A 380 -5.73 11.04 5.70
C TYR A 380 -4.82 12.05 4.98
N TYR A 381 -5.29 12.63 3.88
CA TYR A 381 -4.59 13.73 3.21
C TYR A 381 -4.50 14.95 4.13
N ALA A 382 -5.60 15.33 4.80
CA ALA A 382 -5.63 16.48 5.71
C ALA A 382 -4.65 16.31 6.89
N GLN A 383 -4.64 15.14 7.52
CA GLN A 383 -3.65 14.78 8.54
C GLN A 383 -2.23 14.87 7.96
N SER A 384 -1.99 14.25 6.82
CA SER A 384 -0.64 14.13 6.26
C SER A 384 -0.06 15.46 5.79
N THR A 385 -0.87 16.39 5.25
CA THR A 385 -0.37 17.71 4.86
C THR A 385 -0.02 18.56 6.08
N ALA A 386 -0.77 18.41 7.19
CA ALA A 386 -0.43 19.03 8.47
C ALA A 386 0.91 18.49 9.00
N ASP A 387 1.07 17.18 9.01
CA ASP A 387 2.24 16.47 9.55
C ASP A 387 3.50 16.64 8.69
N TRP A 388 3.37 16.87 7.39
CA TRP A 388 4.53 17.06 6.54
C TRP A 388 5.12 18.46 6.66
N ASP A 389 4.37 19.52 6.38
CA ASP A 389 4.90 20.88 6.31
C ASP A 389 4.00 21.95 6.97
N GLY A 390 3.08 21.52 7.82
CA GLY A 390 2.11 22.42 8.46
C GLY A 390 1.11 22.99 7.46
N ASP A 391 0.63 22.16 6.53
CA ASP A 391 -0.27 22.57 5.45
C ASP A 391 0.30 23.77 4.66
N GLU A 392 1.44 23.56 4.01
CA GLU A 392 2.19 24.59 3.30
C GLU A 392 2.56 25.81 4.20
N GLY A 393 2.71 25.55 5.49
CA GLY A 393 3.04 26.57 6.49
C GLY A 393 1.85 27.36 7.02
N ARG A 394 0.61 27.04 6.62
CA ARG A 394 -0.61 27.73 7.11
C ARG A 394 -0.80 27.55 8.62
N LEU A 395 -0.35 26.42 9.18
CA LEU A 395 -0.38 26.18 10.62
C LEU A 395 0.74 26.90 11.38
N GLY A 396 1.79 27.34 10.68
CA GLY A 396 2.96 28.01 11.25
C GLY A 396 4.26 27.22 11.10
N ASP A 397 5.36 27.78 11.57
CA ASP A 397 6.72 27.28 11.36
C ASP A 397 7.17 26.19 12.36
N ARG A 398 6.31 25.80 13.28
CA ARG A 398 6.55 24.76 14.29
C ARG A 398 5.60 23.55 14.12
N TYR A 399 5.12 23.34 12.89
CA TYR A 399 4.21 22.26 12.54
C TYR A 399 4.73 21.50 11.31
N GLY A 400 4.74 20.16 11.40
CA GLY A 400 5.18 19.27 10.34
C GLY A 400 6.69 19.04 10.28
N ILE A 401 7.06 17.83 9.85
CA ILE A 401 8.45 17.35 9.88
C ILE A 401 9.39 18.20 9.00
N TYR A 402 8.92 18.59 7.82
CA TYR A 402 9.73 19.35 6.85
C TYR A 402 10.12 20.75 7.36
N LYS A 403 9.29 21.37 8.23
CA LYS A 403 9.60 22.66 8.84
C LYS A 403 10.68 22.56 9.92
N ALA A 404 10.81 21.40 10.55
CA ALA A 404 11.85 21.13 11.54
C ALA A 404 13.16 20.72 10.84
N ASP A 405 13.07 19.83 9.86
CA ASP A 405 14.20 19.29 9.12
C ASP A 405 13.84 19.09 7.64
N PRO A 406 14.37 19.93 6.72
CA PRO A 406 14.13 19.79 5.28
C PRO A 406 14.65 18.48 4.64
N HIS A 407 15.48 17.71 5.37
CA HIS A 407 15.92 16.38 4.95
C HIS A 407 14.95 15.27 5.36
N SER A 408 13.99 15.59 6.19
CA SER A 408 12.96 14.64 6.65
C SER A 408 11.86 14.45 5.61
N ASN A 409 11.46 13.20 5.40
CA ASN A 409 10.44 12.80 4.45
C ASN A 409 9.30 12.06 5.15
N LEU A 410 8.08 12.39 4.78
CA LEU A 410 6.90 11.67 5.24
C LEU A 410 6.71 10.40 4.40
N MET A 411 6.57 9.26 5.06
CA MET A 411 6.18 7.99 4.45
C MET A 411 4.68 7.79 4.62
N MET A 412 4.04 7.28 3.59
CA MET A 412 2.63 6.91 3.65
C MET A 412 2.44 5.76 4.65
N SER A 413 1.34 5.78 5.40
CA SER A 413 0.86 4.61 6.15
C SER A 413 0.78 3.39 5.24
N GLY A 414 1.26 2.25 5.71
CA GLY A 414 1.11 1.00 4.98
C GLY A 414 -0.36 0.65 4.85
N LEU A 415 -0.86 0.54 3.62
CA LEU A 415 -2.24 0.15 3.34
C LEU A 415 -2.45 -1.33 3.64
N THR A 416 -3.63 -1.69 4.14
CA THR A 416 -4.01 -3.07 4.49
C THR A 416 -4.01 -4.05 3.32
N GLY A 417 -3.91 -3.53 2.08
CA GLY A 417 -3.90 -4.30 0.85
C GLY A 417 -3.24 -3.54 -0.30
N LEU A 418 -3.40 -4.07 -1.49
CA LEU A 418 -2.78 -3.51 -2.71
C LEU A 418 -3.66 -2.44 -3.38
N ASP A 419 -4.21 -1.52 -2.59
CA ASP A 419 -5.11 -0.49 -3.08
C ASP A 419 -4.36 0.66 -3.78
N THR A 420 -4.20 0.52 -5.09
CA THR A 420 -3.63 1.58 -5.92
C THR A 420 -4.60 2.73 -6.20
N ASN A 421 -5.90 2.54 -6.03
CA ASN A 421 -6.88 3.61 -6.25
C ASN A 421 -6.76 4.66 -5.15
N ARG A 422 -6.56 4.22 -3.91
CA ARG A 422 -6.33 5.13 -2.79
C ARG A 422 -5.09 6.02 -3.01
N VAL A 423 -4.01 5.45 -3.51
CA VAL A 423 -2.79 6.21 -3.86
C VAL A 423 -3.03 7.20 -5.01
N LYS A 424 -3.84 6.84 -6.01
CA LYS A 424 -4.27 7.78 -7.06
C LYS A 424 -5.06 8.96 -6.48
N ILE A 425 -5.94 8.70 -5.52
CA ILE A 425 -6.70 9.75 -4.84
C ILE A 425 -5.76 10.67 -4.08
N TYR A 426 -4.76 10.15 -3.38
CA TYR A 426 -3.74 10.95 -2.69
C TYR A 426 -2.98 11.87 -3.65
N GLN A 427 -2.59 11.37 -4.82
CA GLN A 427 -1.99 12.21 -5.86
C GLN A 427 -2.95 13.28 -6.37
N PHE A 428 -4.20 12.91 -6.60
CA PHE A 428 -5.25 13.84 -7.05
C PHE A 428 -5.46 14.97 -6.03
N LEU A 429 -5.58 14.63 -4.74
CA LEU A 429 -5.72 15.59 -3.65
C LEU A 429 -4.49 16.51 -3.56
N SER A 430 -3.28 15.95 -3.59
CA SER A 430 -2.03 16.73 -3.57
C SER A 430 -1.96 17.73 -4.73
N LYS A 431 -2.33 17.31 -5.94
CA LYS A 431 -2.29 18.18 -7.13
C LYS A 431 -3.34 19.31 -7.11
N ASN A 432 -4.45 19.13 -6.45
CA ASN A 432 -5.59 20.04 -6.53
C ASN A 432 -5.85 20.84 -5.25
N LEU A 433 -5.39 20.37 -4.11
CA LEU A 433 -5.54 21.08 -2.82
C LEU A 433 -4.28 21.88 -2.45
N ARG A 434 -3.08 21.42 -2.85
CA ARG A 434 -1.84 22.12 -2.58
C ARG A 434 -1.51 23.13 -3.69
N ASP A 435 -0.95 24.26 -3.30
CA ASP A 435 -0.50 25.29 -4.25
C ASP A 435 0.80 24.85 -4.94
N ASP A 436 1.69 24.14 -4.21
CA ASP A 436 2.92 23.57 -4.75
C ASP A 436 2.71 22.28 -5.57
N ARG A 437 1.51 21.69 -5.54
CA ARG A 437 1.09 20.48 -6.26
C ARG A 437 1.95 19.24 -5.99
N LYS A 438 2.73 19.23 -4.93
CA LYS A 438 3.64 18.13 -4.60
C LYS A 438 2.89 16.95 -4.01
N PHE A 439 3.29 15.76 -4.43
CA PHE A 439 2.95 14.52 -3.71
C PHE A 439 3.71 14.49 -2.38
N ILE A 440 2.99 14.52 -1.25
CA ILE A 440 3.60 14.79 0.06
C ILE A 440 4.37 13.61 0.66
N TRP A 441 4.04 12.38 0.29
CA TRP A 441 4.68 11.17 0.85
C TRP A 441 5.98 10.82 0.10
N GLN A 442 6.99 11.69 0.20
CA GLN A 442 8.28 11.51 -0.46
C GLN A 442 9.14 10.41 0.18
N GLY A 443 8.85 10.02 1.42
CA GLY A 443 9.52 8.92 2.12
C GLY A 443 9.21 7.55 1.55
N GLY A 444 8.04 7.38 0.94
CA GLY A 444 7.63 6.13 0.30
C GLY A 444 6.14 5.92 0.19
N ILE A 445 5.75 5.15 -0.82
CA ILE A 445 4.42 4.55 -0.96
C ILE A 445 4.51 3.15 -0.37
N GLN A 446 3.61 2.79 0.54
CA GLN A 446 3.71 1.56 1.30
C GLN A 446 2.42 0.74 1.25
N TYR A 447 2.58 -0.57 1.11
CA TYR A 447 1.50 -1.56 1.12
C TYR A 447 1.83 -2.69 2.08
N HIS A 448 0.80 -3.28 2.70
CA HIS A 448 0.88 -4.54 3.42
C HIS A 448 0.24 -5.63 2.57
N TYR A 449 0.89 -6.75 2.44
CA TYR A 449 0.35 -7.85 1.67
C TYR A 449 0.81 -9.19 2.19
N TYR A 450 -0.13 -10.07 2.46
CA TYR A 450 0.11 -11.42 2.93
C TYR A 450 -0.54 -12.41 1.96
N ALA A 451 0.24 -13.34 1.43
CA ALA A 451 -0.28 -14.37 0.53
C ALA A 451 -1.22 -15.30 1.31
N THR A 452 -2.50 -15.25 0.98
CA THR A 452 -3.55 -16.00 1.68
C THR A 452 -4.72 -16.32 0.75
N ASN A 453 -5.43 -17.41 1.04
CA ASN A 453 -6.71 -17.73 0.40
C ASN A 453 -7.92 -17.37 1.29
N GLY A 454 -7.70 -16.57 2.33
CA GLY A 454 -8.71 -16.17 3.31
C GLY A 454 -8.90 -17.16 4.46
N VAL A 455 -8.44 -18.40 4.31
CA VAL A 455 -8.53 -19.45 5.33
C VAL A 455 -7.18 -19.75 5.95
N LYS A 456 -6.12 -19.76 5.13
CA LYS A 456 -4.73 -20.00 5.54
C LYS A 456 -3.77 -19.28 4.62
N GLY A 457 -2.53 -19.12 5.06
CA GLY A 457 -1.44 -18.69 4.20
C GLY A 457 -1.22 -19.67 3.03
N ILE A 458 -0.88 -19.14 1.86
CA ILE A 458 -0.52 -19.91 0.67
C ILE A 458 0.87 -19.51 0.16
N SER A 459 1.43 -20.31 -0.73
CA SER A 459 2.73 -19.97 -1.30
C SER A 459 2.67 -18.69 -2.15
N PRO A 460 3.76 -17.92 -2.29
CA PRO A 460 3.79 -16.75 -3.16
C PRO A 460 3.43 -17.07 -4.62
N GLU A 461 3.71 -18.29 -5.06
CA GLU A 461 3.42 -18.77 -6.42
C GLU A 461 1.93 -19.05 -6.62
N ASP A 462 1.30 -19.78 -5.67
CA ASP A 462 -0.15 -20.06 -5.70
C ASP A 462 -0.96 -18.77 -5.65
N ASP A 463 -0.44 -17.77 -4.92
CA ASP A 463 -1.01 -16.42 -4.85
C ASP A 463 -0.78 -15.59 -6.10
N SER A 464 0.15 -15.97 -6.98
CA SER A 464 0.64 -15.11 -8.07
C SER A 464 1.22 -13.78 -7.58
N MET A 465 1.82 -13.77 -6.39
CA MET A 465 2.25 -12.58 -5.66
C MET A 465 3.10 -11.64 -6.50
N ARG A 466 4.13 -12.14 -7.20
CA ARG A 466 5.01 -11.30 -8.03
C ARG A 466 4.23 -10.51 -9.08
N MET A 467 3.28 -11.15 -9.77
CA MET A 467 2.50 -10.49 -10.83
C MET A 467 1.55 -9.43 -10.27
N LYS A 468 0.90 -9.71 -9.13
CA LYS A 468 0.06 -8.72 -8.44
C LYS A 468 0.88 -7.50 -8.04
N LEU A 469 2.02 -7.73 -7.41
CA LEU A 469 2.91 -6.66 -6.96
C LEU A 469 3.53 -5.88 -8.13
N SER A 470 3.84 -6.51 -9.27
CA SER A 470 4.33 -5.79 -10.46
C SER A 470 3.31 -4.76 -10.98
N LYS A 471 2.03 -5.10 -11.00
CA LYS A 471 0.96 -4.16 -11.39
C LYS A 471 0.90 -2.97 -10.43
N VAL A 472 1.06 -3.23 -9.15
CA VAL A 472 1.08 -2.20 -8.10
C VAL A 472 2.31 -1.31 -8.22
N ALA A 473 3.50 -1.89 -8.44
CA ALA A 473 4.74 -1.15 -8.65
C ALA A 473 4.66 -0.23 -9.88
N ASP A 474 4.11 -0.73 -11.00
CA ASP A 474 3.88 0.07 -12.21
C ASP A 474 2.91 1.22 -11.97
N CYS A 475 1.84 0.98 -11.21
CA CYS A 475 0.87 2.01 -10.86
C CYS A 475 1.50 3.08 -9.96
N SER A 476 2.18 2.68 -8.90
CA SER A 476 2.86 3.58 -7.97
C SER A 476 3.93 4.41 -8.67
N PHE A 477 4.70 3.81 -9.59
CA PHE A 477 5.68 4.51 -10.39
C PHE A 477 5.07 5.57 -11.31
N ARG A 478 3.91 5.29 -11.91
CA ARG A 478 3.20 6.30 -12.73
C ARG A 478 2.68 7.47 -11.89
N ILE A 479 2.26 7.18 -10.64
CA ILE A 479 1.76 8.20 -9.72
C ILE A 479 2.89 9.11 -9.26
N ALA A 480 3.99 8.53 -8.80
CA ALA A 480 5.14 9.23 -8.21
C ALA A 480 6.46 8.55 -8.59
N PRO A 481 7.02 8.83 -9.80
CA PRO A 481 8.18 8.09 -10.34
C PRO A 481 9.45 8.18 -9.48
N ALA A 482 9.61 9.26 -8.70
CA ALA A 482 10.77 9.47 -7.84
C ALA A 482 10.61 8.81 -6.46
N VAL A 483 9.42 8.33 -6.12
CA VAL A 483 9.10 7.80 -4.78
C VAL A 483 9.26 6.29 -4.78
N LYS A 484 9.95 5.76 -3.77
CA LYS A 484 10.12 4.33 -3.57
C LYS A 484 8.80 3.65 -3.18
N CYS A 485 8.64 2.41 -3.63
CA CYS A 485 7.50 1.56 -3.32
C CYS A 485 7.93 0.44 -2.36
N PHE A 486 7.31 0.37 -1.19
CA PHE A 486 7.65 -0.56 -0.11
C PHE A 486 6.55 -1.60 0.09
N LEU A 487 6.94 -2.86 0.28
CA LEU A 487 6.10 -3.84 0.94
C LEU A 487 6.40 -3.76 2.44
N GLY A 488 5.58 -3.01 3.17
CA GLY A 488 5.80 -2.65 4.57
C GLY A 488 5.53 -3.76 5.56
N GLU A 489 4.72 -4.74 5.16
CA GLU A 489 4.48 -5.96 5.93
C GLU A 489 4.24 -7.14 5.00
N ASN A 490 4.93 -8.24 5.32
CA ASN A 490 4.70 -9.57 4.77
C ASN A 490 5.30 -10.62 5.71
N GLY A 491 4.64 -11.75 5.86
CA GLY A 491 5.11 -12.84 6.71
C GLY A 491 4.15 -14.01 6.75
N TYR A 492 4.52 -15.03 7.50
CA TYR A 492 3.75 -16.26 7.72
C TYR A 492 3.84 -16.67 9.17
N ASP A 493 2.74 -17.13 9.75
CA ASP A 493 2.70 -17.66 11.09
C ASP A 493 3.17 -19.11 11.15
N LYS A 494 3.81 -19.46 12.27
CA LYS A 494 4.17 -20.86 12.59
C LYS A 494 3.03 -21.61 13.27
N SER A 495 2.12 -20.91 13.94
CA SER A 495 0.99 -21.51 14.64
C SER A 495 0.01 -22.16 13.67
N PRO A 496 -0.31 -23.46 13.85
CA PRO A 496 -1.30 -24.15 13.02
C PRO A 496 -2.72 -23.64 13.22
N ALA A 497 -2.98 -22.91 14.30
CA ALA A 497 -4.27 -22.30 14.60
C ALA A 497 -4.49 -20.94 13.97
N SER A 498 -3.44 -20.32 13.40
CA SER A 498 -3.53 -19.03 12.73
C SER A 498 -4.12 -19.17 11.32
N ARG A 499 -4.95 -18.19 10.93
CA ARG A 499 -5.40 -18.05 9.54
C ARG A 499 -4.30 -17.62 8.55
N GLN A 500 -3.11 -17.25 9.05
CA GLN A 500 -1.93 -16.93 8.26
C GLN A 500 -0.85 -17.99 8.39
N VAL A 501 -1.23 -19.20 8.82
CA VAL A 501 -0.29 -20.32 8.98
C VAL A 501 0.46 -20.57 7.68
N THR A 502 1.78 -20.78 7.82
CA THR A 502 2.65 -21.11 6.67
C THR A 502 2.17 -22.39 5.96
N PRO A 503 2.22 -22.45 4.62
CA PRO A 503 2.04 -23.71 3.90
C PRO A 503 3.06 -24.74 4.38
N MET A 504 2.57 -25.86 4.91
CA MET A 504 3.44 -26.91 5.45
C MET A 504 4.02 -27.77 4.33
N ILE A 505 5.33 -27.93 4.32
CA ILE A 505 6.03 -28.82 3.42
C ILE A 505 6.24 -30.16 4.14
N PRO A 506 5.82 -31.31 3.56
CA PRO A 506 6.01 -32.62 4.18
C PRO A 506 7.45 -32.89 4.61
N GLY A 507 7.61 -33.37 5.83
CA GLY A 507 8.93 -33.67 6.41
C GLY A 507 9.66 -32.46 7.01
N LEU A 508 9.10 -31.24 6.92
CA LEU A 508 9.67 -30.03 7.53
C LEU A 508 8.82 -29.52 8.70
N SER A 509 9.46 -28.89 9.65
CA SER A 509 8.78 -28.17 10.73
C SER A 509 8.10 -26.90 10.22
N ALA A 510 7.19 -26.32 10.99
CA ALA A 510 6.53 -25.06 10.65
C ALA A 510 7.53 -23.90 10.49
N SER A 511 8.59 -23.86 11.31
CA SER A 511 9.62 -22.81 11.20
C SER A 511 10.53 -22.99 9.98
N GLN A 512 10.79 -24.22 9.53
CA GLN A 512 11.51 -24.50 8.28
C GLN A 512 10.65 -24.13 7.06
N SER A 513 9.38 -24.53 7.08
CA SER A 513 8.43 -24.17 6.02
C SER A 513 8.24 -22.65 5.92
N GLN A 514 8.12 -21.95 7.06
CA GLN A 514 8.07 -20.48 7.12
C GLN A 514 9.33 -19.85 6.49
N ALA A 515 10.51 -20.35 6.84
CA ALA A 515 11.77 -19.84 6.31
C ALA A 515 11.85 -19.93 4.78
N ILE A 516 11.36 -21.03 4.21
CA ILE A 516 11.26 -21.22 2.77
C ILE A 516 10.29 -20.22 2.14
N MET A 517 9.10 -20.03 2.73
CA MET A 517 8.10 -19.07 2.23
C MET A 517 8.63 -17.64 2.31
N ILE A 518 9.36 -17.26 3.35
CA ILE A 518 10.02 -15.94 3.46
C ILE A 518 11.00 -15.73 2.30
N LEU A 519 11.91 -16.67 2.02
CA LEU A 519 12.85 -16.55 0.91
C LEU A 519 12.16 -16.41 -0.43
N ARG A 520 11.10 -17.21 -0.67
CA ARG A 520 10.33 -17.19 -1.91
C ARG A 520 9.57 -15.88 -2.05
N SER A 521 9.02 -15.32 -0.94
CA SER A 521 8.39 -14.00 -0.91
C SER A 521 9.39 -12.88 -1.22
N VAL A 522 10.57 -12.88 -0.58
CA VAL A 522 11.63 -11.91 -0.87
C VAL A 522 11.97 -11.90 -2.36
N ASN A 523 12.13 -13.10 -2.96
CA ASN A 523 12.39 -13.22 -4.40
C ASN A 523 11.23 -12.69 -5.25
N ALA A 524 9.99 -13.02 -4.91
CA ALA A 524 8.81 -12.51 -5.62
C ALA A 524 8.73 -10.99 -5.58
N VAL A 525 8.99 -10.38 -4.41
CA VAL A 525 8.90 -8.93 -4.22
C VAL A 525 10.00 -8.18 -4.96
N ILE A 526 11.26 -8.63 -4.89
CA ILE A 526 12.36 -7.93 -5.55
C ILE A 526 12.24 -7.98 -7.09
N PHE A 527 11.68 -9.07 -7.64
CA PHE A 527 11.39 -9.20 -9.08
C PHE A 527 10.05 -8.59 -9.50
N SER A 528 9.29 -8.01 -8.57
CA SER A 528 8.06 -7.29 -8.91
C SER A 528 8.28 -5.80 -9.22
N GLY A 529 9.44 -5.24 -8.89
CA GLY A 529 9.73 -3.83 -9.04
C GLY A 529 9.52 -3.01 -7.76
N PHE A 530 9.13 -3.61 -6.65
CA PHE A 530 9.18 -2.97 -5.34
C PHE A 530 10.63 -2.63 -4.95
N ASP A 531 10.82 -1.59 -4.14
CA ASP A 531 12.15 -1.09 -3.76
C ASP A 531 12.60 -1.59 -2.38
N ALA A 532 11.69 -2.13 -1.58
CA ALA A 532 12.00 -2.77 -0.30
C ALA A 532 10.94 -3.79 0.11
N TYR A 533 11.38 -4.75 0.91
CA TYR A 533 10.57 -5.77 1.58
C TYR A 533 10.82 -5.70 3.08
N ILE A 534 9.79 -5.49 3.88
CA ILE A 534 9.87 -5.41 5.32
C ILE A 534 9.17 -6.63 5.93
N LEU A 535 9.96 -7.51 6.52
CA LEU A 535 9.46 -8.73 7.14
C LEU A 535 8.60 -8.40 8.36
N TYR A 536 7.43 -8.96 8.46
CA TYR A 536 6.61 -8.97 9.64
C TYR A 536 6.73 -10.36 10.31
N TRP A 537 7.46 -10.52 11.40
CA TRP A 537 8.22 -9.54 12.11
C TRP A 537 9.49 -10.16 12.73
N LEU A 538 10.24 -9.42 13.55
CA LEU A 538 11.52 -9.92 14.07
C LEU A 538 11.33 -10.98 15.13
N ARG A 539 10.55 -10.70 16.19
CA ARG A 539 10.55 -11.49 17.42
C ARG A 539 9.14 -11.80 17.94
N ASP A 540 8.84 -13.07 18.12
CA ASP A 540 7.62 -13.53 18.77
C ASP A 540 7.67 -13.28 20.28
N GLY A 541 6.61 -12.67 20.81
CA GLY A 541 6.40 -12.53 22.25
C GLY A 541 5.33 -13.47 22.81
N ASN A 542 4.60 -14.18 21.94
CA ASN A 542 3.42 -14.97 22.30
C ASN A 542 3.70 -16.49 22.27
N PRO A 543 2.84 -17.33 22.84
CA PRO A 543 2.95 -18.79 22.73
C PRO A 543 3.04 -19.28 21.28
N GLU A 544 3.74 -20.39 21.03
CA GLU A 544 3.94 -20.95 19.68
C GLU A 544 2.63 -21.38 19.00
N ASN A 545 1.58 -21.65 19.77
CA ASN A 545 0.26 -22.04 19.30
C ASN A 545 -0.79 -20.92 19.37
N ASP A 546 -0.36 -19.66 19.47
CA ASP A 546 -1.28 -18.52 19.49
C ASP A 546 -2.15 -18.51 18.22
N PRO A 547 -3.50 -18.48 18.32
CA PRO A 547 -4.38 -18.56 17.16
C PRO A 547 -4.51 -17.22 16.41
N ARG A 548 -4.11 -16.12 17.03
CA ARG A 548 -4.24 -14.80 16.43
C ARG A 548 -3.24 -14.65 15.28
N VAL A 549 -3.69 -14.01 14.21
CA VAL A 549 -2.85 -13.76 13.03
C VAL A 549 -1.66 -12.87 13.38
N TYR A 550 -0.54 -13.13 12.73
CA TYR A 550 0.73 -12.38 12.79
C TYR A 550 1.50 -12.43 14.13
N LEU A 551 1.03 -13.17 15.13
CA LEU A 551 1.69 -13.23 16.41
C LEU A 551 2.75 -14.33 16.55
N THR A 552 2.86 -15.20 15.58
CA THR A 552 3.86 -16.29 15.52
C THR A 552 4.69 -16.23 14.23
N SER A 553 4.78 -15.06 13.61
CA SER A 553 5.49 -14.84 12.35
C SER A 553 6.96 -14.46 12.52
N GLY A 554 7.43 -14.26 13.75
CA GLY A 554 8.80 -13.87 14.04
C GLY A 554 9.84 -14.91 13.64
N VAL A 555 11.04 -14.42 13.31
CA VAL A 555 12.22 -15.25 13.05
C VAL A 555 13.09 -15.45 14.28
N LEU A 556 12.73 -14.80 15.38
CA LEU A 556 13.28 -14.96 16.72
C LEU A 556 12.15 -15.17 17.73
N ARG A 557 12.52 -15.67 18.92
CA ARG A 557 11.61 -15.75 20.06
C ARG A 557 12.36 -15.56 21.37
N THR A 558 11.75 -14.81 22.30
CA THR A 558 12.20 -14.77 23.69
C THR A 558 11.63 -15.96 24.44
N MET A 559 12.50 -16.79 24.98
CA MET A 559 12.12 -17.92 25.80
C MET A 559 11.83 -17.50 27.25
N PRO A 560 11.10 -18.29 28.05
CA PRO A 560 10.82 -17.96 29.46
C PRO A 560 12.07 -17.75 30.35
N ASP A 561 13.19 -18.33 29.98
CA ASP A 561 14.49 -18.13 30.67
C ASP A 561 15.23 -16.87 30.19
N GLY A 562 14.61 -16.04 29.37
CA GLY A 562 15.19 -14.82 28.82
C GLY A 562 16.13 -15.04 27.63
N LYS A 563 16.42 -16.28 27.25
CA LYS A 563 17.26 -16.55 26.07
C LYS A 563 16.52 -16.34 24.76
N THR A 564 17.28 -16.02 23.71
CA THR A 564 16.77 -15.92 22.36
C THR A 564 16.84 -17.26 21.63
N LYS A 565 15.70 -17.80 21.24
CA LYS A 565 15.61 -18.88 20.25
C LYS A 565 15.63 -18.27 18.86
N VAL A 566 16.55 -18.74 18.02
CA VAL A 566 16.65 -18.31 16.61
C VAL A 566 16.00 -19.36 15.73
N TYR A 567 15.07 -18.93 14.87
CA TYR A 567 14.42 -19.83 13.92
C TYR A 567 15.16 -19.86 12.57
N PRO A 568 14.99 -20.91 11.77
CA PRO A 568 15.62 -21.05 10.44
C PRO A 568 15.47 -19.82 9.54
N GLY A 569 14.35 -19.09 9.66
CA GLY A 569 14.09 -17.88 8.87
C GLY A 569 15.18 -16.81 8.99
N TRP A 570 15.72 -16.59 10.19
CA TRP A 570 16.80 -15.64 10.41
C TRP A 570 18.10 -16.10 9.73
N PHE A 571 18.46 -17.38 9.85
CA PHE A 571 19.65 -17.95 9.23
C PHE A 571 19.55 -17.93 7.70
N TYR A 572 18.36 -18.21 7.14
CA TYR A 572 18.15 -18.19 5.69
C TYR A 572 18.29 -16.77 5.13
N ILE A 573 17.74 -15.76 5.81
CA ILE A 573 17.91 -14.35 5.44
C ILE A 573 19.40 -13.96 5.53
N SER A 574 20.09 -14.33 6.61
CA SER A 574 21.53 -14.07 6.78
C SER A 574 22.35 -14.71 5.67
N THR A 575 22.10 -15.98 5.33
CA THR A 575 22.75 -16.67 4.22
C THR A 575 22.50 -15.97 2.90
N LEU A 576 21.25 -15.56 2.62
CA LEU A 576 20.90 -14.84 1.41
C LEU A 576 21.68 -13.53 1.28
N ILE A 577 21.75 -12.74 2.35
CA ILE A 577 22.47 -11.45 2.37
C ILE A 577 23.98 -11.65 2.28
N ASN A 578 24.55 -12.64 2.97
CA ASN A 578 25.98 -12.92 2.92
C ASN A 578 26.46 -13.30 1.51
N HIS A 579 25.62 -13.95 0.70
CA HIS A 579 26.00 -14.37 -0.66
C HIS A 579 25.49 -13.44 -1.75
N LEU A 580 24.26 -12.91 -1.65
CA LEU A 580 23.63 -12.08 -2.68
C LEU A 580 23.47 -10.60 -2.28
N GLY A 581 23.98 -10.16 -1.14
CA GLY A 581 23.78 -8.78 -0.66
C GLY A 581 24.13 -7.71 -1.69
N LYS A 582 25.21 -7.90 -2.44
CA LYS A 582 25.64 -6.97 -3.51
C LYS A 582 25.04 -7.29 -4.89
N TYR A 583 24.03 -8.13 -4.97
CA TYR A 583 23.36 -8.47 -6.22
C TYR A 583 21.98 -7.80 -6.28
N ARG A 584 21.55 -7.50 -7.49
CA ARG A 584 20.21 -6.96 -7.81
C ARG A 584 19.51 -7.86 -8.83
N PRO A 585 18.18 -7.79 -8.96
CA PRO A 585 17.44 -8.55 -9.97
C PRO A 585 17.91 -8.16 -11.37
N ASP A 586 18.05 -9.16 -12.24
CA ASP A 586 18.54 -9.00 -13.60
C ASP A 586 17.57 -9.59 -14.63
N LYS A 587 17.19 -10.86 -14.46
CA LYS A 587 16.33 -11.54 -15.43
C LYS A 587 15.54 -12.68 -14.79
N ILE A 588 14.28 -12.82 -15.17
CA ILE A 588 13.50 -14.04 -14.94
C ILE A 588 13.84 -15.01 -16.06
N ILE A 589 14.53 -16.10 -15.73
CA ILE A 589 14.91 -17.13 -16.71
C ILE A 589 13.72 -18.04 -16.97
N LYS A 590 13.05 -18.48 -15.89
CA LYS A 590 11.90 -19.36 -15.97
C LYS A 590 10.98 -19.15 -14.79
N GLU A 591 9.70 -18.92 -15.05
CA GLU A 591 8.65 -18.78 -14.04
C GLU A 591 7.41 -19.59 -14.48
N SER A 592 7.65 -20.86 -14.80
CA SER A 592 6.59 -21.80 -15.21
C SER A 592 7.01 -23.24 -14.98
N GLY A 593 6.02 -24.13 -14.85
CA GLY A 593 6.25 -25.55 -14.64
C GLY A 593 6.90 -25.88 -13.30
N SER A 594 7.66 -26.96 -13.26
CA SER A 594 8.19 -27.56 -12.02
C SER A 594 9.44 -26.88 -11.46
N THR A 595 10.00 -25.90 -12.13
CA THR A 595 11.25 -25.25 -11.73
C THR A 595 11.20 -23.78 -12.06
N TRP A 596 11.43 -22.93 -11.06
CA TRP A 596 11.52 -21.50 -11.22
C TRP A 596 12.94 -21.02 -11.03
N ILE A 597 13.42 -20.12 -11.90
CA ILE A 597 14.82 -19.70 -12.00
C ILE A 597 14.87 -18.19 -12.22
N TYR A 598 15.51 -17.51 -11.31
CA TYR A 598 15.72 -16.07 -11.32
C TYR A 598 17.21 -15.77 -11.33
N ARG A 599 17.63 -14.84 -12.17
CA ARG A 599 19.02 -14.41 -12.25
C ARG A 599 19.21 -13.07 -11.60
N TYR A 600 20.21 -13.00 -10.75
CA TYR A 600 20.73 -11.80 -10.12
C TYR A 600 22.07 -11.42 -10.74
N ARG A 601 22.41 -10.14 -10.76
CA ARG A 601 23.67 -9.60 -11.24
C ARG A 601 24.35 -8.78 -10.17
N HIS A 602 25.65 -8.95 -9.99
CA HIS A 602 26.45 -8.18 -9.04
C HIS A 602 26.49 -6.72 -9.46
N THR A 603 26.39 -5.80 -8.51
CA THR A 603 26.32 -4.34 -8.78
C THR A 603 27.63 -3.75 -9.27
N GLU A 604 28.76 -4.28 -8.81
CA GLU A 604 30.12 -3.81 -9.12
C GLU A 604 30.80 -4.68 -10.20
N TYR A 605 30.45 -5.95 -10.31
CA TYR A 605 31.06 -6.93 -11.23
C TYR A 605 29.98 -7.50 -12.16
N PRO A 606 29.73 -6.85 -13.32
CA PRO A 606 28.62 -7.24 -14.20
C PRO A 606 28.67 -8.68 -14.73
N ASP A 607 29.86 -9.29 -14.80
CA ASP A 607 30.05 -10.67 -15.22
C ASP A 607 29.86 -11.69 -14.09
N SER A 608 29.67 -11.22 -12.86
CA SER A 608 29.29 -12.06 -11.74
C SER A 608 27.77 -12.14 -11.64
N VAL A 609 27.23 -13.33 -11.87
CA VAL A 609 25.80 -13.62 -11.80
C VAL A 609 25.51 -14.71 -10.78
N ALA A 610 24.30 -14.70 -10.27
CA ALA A 610 23.79 -15.74 -9.39
C ALA A 610 22.39 -16.15 -9.81
N TYR A 611 22.07 -17.41 -9.63
CA TYR A 611 20.74 -17.96 -9.88
C TYR A 611 20.10 -18.34 -8.56
N PHE A 612 18.86 -17.91 -8.37
CA PHE A 612 17.98 -18.35 -7.29
C PHE A 612 17.01 -19.35 -7.88
N ILE A 613 17.05 -20.58 -7.39
CA ILE A 613 16.42 -21.73 -8.07
C ILE A 613 15.63 -22.52 -7.04
N TYR A 614 14.40 -22.86 -7.35
CA TYR A 614 13.55 -23.71 -6.52
C TYR A 614 12.40 -24.35 -7.30
N LYS A 615 11.76 -25.34 -6.66
CA LYS A 615 10.51 -25.90 -7.13
C LYS A 615 9.33 -25.16 -6.51
N PRO A 616 8.38 -24.61 -7.31
CA PRO A 616 7.26 -23.80 -6.81
C PRO A 616 6.10 -24.67 -6.30
N SER A 617 6.35 -25.62 -5.39
CA SER A 617 5.34 -26.47 -4.77
C SER A 617 5.52 -26.51 -3.25
N VAL A 618 4.60 -27.16 -2.56
CA VAL A 618 4.60 -27.34 -1.10
C VAL A 618 4.22 -28.78 -0.71
N ASN A 619 4.55 -29.75 -1.56
CA ASN A 619 4.15 -31.15 -1.41
C ASN A 619 5.31 -32.11 -1.11
N GLY A 620 6.50 -31.61 -0.80
CA GLY A 620 7.70 -32.38 -0.47
C GLY A 620 8.40 -32.98 -1.68
N SER A 621 8.06 -32.54 -2.88
CA SER A 621 8.64 -33.11 -4.10
C SER A 621 9.91 -32.39 -4.55
N ARG A 622 10.72 -33.11 -5.35
CA ARG A 622 11.99 -32.61 -5.91
C ARG A 622 12.11 -32.92 -7.39
N VAL A 623 12.99 -32.21 -8.06
CA VAL A 623 13.44 -32.52 -9.45
C VAL A 623 14.89 -32.98 -9.37
N VAL A 624 15.14 -34.21 -9.77
CA VAL A 624 16.47 -34.82 -9.73
C VAL A 624 17.20 -34.57 -11.03
N SER A 625 18.50 -34.29 -10.93
CA SER A 625 19.40 -34.12 -12.11
C SER A 625 18.91 -33.09 -13.11
N PHE A 626 18.38 -31.96 -12.63
CA PHE A 626 17.98 -30.86 -13.52
C PHE A 626 19.20 -30.23 -14.17
N THR A 627 19.16 -30.08 -15.49
CA THR A 627 20.21 -29.41 -16.24
C THR A 627 19.87 -27.92 -16.39
N LEU A 628 20.62 -27.08 -15.71
CA LEU A 628 20.57 -25.63 -15.88
C LEU A 628 21.52 -25.18 -16.97
N GLU A 629 21.01 -24.53 -17.98
CA GLU A 629 21.84 -23.79 -18.97
C GLU A 629 22.23 -22.44 -18.36
N THR A 630 23.51 -22.25 -18.14
CA THR A 630 24.05 -20.97 -17.66
C THR A 630 24.46 -20.13 -18.88
N ASP A 631 24.13 -18.85 -18.86
CA ASP A 631 24.56 -17.91 -19.91
C ASP A 631 25.96 -17.33 -19.65
N VAL A 632 26.76 -18.01 -18.83
CA VAL A 632 28.11 -17.60 -18.43
C VAL A 632 29.15 -18.34 -19.24
N LYS A 633 29.73 -17.69 -20.25
CA LYS A 633 30.73 -18.26 -21.11
C LYS A 633 32.09 -18.42 -20.43
N GLY A 634 32.82 -19.47 -20.76
CA GLY A 634 34.24 -19.65 -20.37
C GLY A 634 34.47 -20.02 -18.91
N ARG A 635 33.44 -20.49 -18.19
CA ARG A 635 33.56 -20.92 -16.78
C ARG A 635 33.36 -22.42 -16.66
N ASN A 636 34.20 -23.03 -15.84
CA ASN A 636 34.17 -24.47 -15.61
C ASN A 636 33.62 -24.86 -14.23
N MET A 637 33.39 -23.87 -13.36
CA MET A 637 32.95 -24.09 -11.98
C MET A 637 31.96 -23.00 -11.52
N ALA A 638 30.96 -23.44 -10.77
CA ALA A 638 30.07 -22.57 -9.99
C ALA A 638 30.12 -22.95 -8.49
N THR A 639 29.59 -22.07 -7.66
CA THR A 639 29.42 -22.36 -6.23
C THR A 639 27.93 -22.50 -5.94
N LYS A 640 27.53 -23.69 -5.51
CA LYS A 640 26.17 -23.95 -5.01
C LYS A 640 26.12 -23.64 -3.53
N ILE A 641 25.10 -22.89 -3.10
CA ILE A 641 24.83 -22.57 -1.69
C ILE A 641 23.49 -23.21 -1.32
N SER A 642 23.52 -23.99 -0.25
CA SER A 642 22.33 -24.57 0.38
C SER A 642 22.09 -23.90 1.74
N PHE A 643 20.84 -23.55 2.01
CA PHE A 643 20.43 -22.91 3.28
C PHE A 643 20.38 -23.94 4.39
N LEU A 644 20.99 -23.60 5.56
CA LEU A 644 21.01 -24.43 6.76
C LEU A 644 20.27 -23.70 7.90
N ASP A 645 19.64 -24.47 8.77
CA ASP A 645 18.74 -23.97 9.82
C ASP A 645 19.47 -23.26 10.98
N ASP A 646 20.81 -23.40 11.02
CA ASP A 646 21.69 -22.92 12.10
C ASP A 646 22.97 -22.24 11.59
N SER A 647 23.01 -21.86 10.32
CA SER A 647 24.21 -21.24 9.71
C SER A 647 23.86 -19.93 8.98
N GLU A 648 24.61 -18.88 9.30
CA GLU A 648 24.50 -17.59 8.63
C GLU A 648 25.04 -17.58 7.19
N ILE A 649 25.87 -18.56 6.83
CA ILE A 649 26.54 -18.67 5.54
C ILE A 649 26.08 -19.90 4.73
N GLY A 650 25.25 -20.76 5.33
CA GLY A 650 24.80 -21.99 4.69
C GLY A 650 25.94 -22.98 4.39
N LYS A 651 25.66 -23.95 3.50
CA LYS A 651 26.64 -24.91 3.00
C LYS A 651 27.05 -24.54 1.57
N THR A 652 28.35 -24.46 1.34
CA THR A 652 28.96 -24.16 0.03
C THR A 652 29.53 -25.42 -0.61
N GLU A 653 29.20 -25.66 -1.86
CA GLU A 653 29.72 -26.79 -2.66
C GLU A 653 30.17 -26.28 -4.04
N ARG A 654 31.31 -26.75 -4.52
CA ARG A 654 31.75 -26.48 -5.91
C ARG A 654 31.07 -27.46 -6.82
N VAL A 655 30.48 -26.96 -7.92
CA VAL A 655 29.84 -27.75 -8.96
C VAL A 655 30.45 -27.44 -10.32
N SER A 656 30.67 -28.48 -11.14
CA SER A 656 31.26 -28.33 -12.44
C SER A 656 30.27 -27.73 -13.44
N ILE A 657 30.76 -26.85 -14.31
CA ILE A 657 30.07 -26.35 -15.50
C ILE A 657 30.70 -27.03 -16.69
N SER A 658 29.93 -27.81 -17.44
CA SER A 658 30.37 -28.43 -18.70
C SER A 658 29.52 -27.86 -19.84
N GLU A 659 30.19 -27.30 -20.86
CA GLU A 659 29.51 -26.68 -22.01
C GLU A 659 28.42 -25.66 -21.63
N GLY A 660 28.65 -24.89 -20.58
CA GLY A 660 27.67 -23.94 -20.07
C GLY A 660 26.50 -24.56 -19.28
N LYS A 661 26.56 -25.85 -18.95
CA LYS A 661 25.51 -26.58 -18.26
C LYS A 661 25.95 -27.04 -16.87
N VAL A 662 25.02 -26.98 -15.92
CA VAL A 662 25.21 -27.50 -14.55
C VAL A 662 24.08 -28.45 -14.23
N GLN A 663 24.44 -29.62 -13.66
CA GLN A 663 23.43 -30.55 -13.13
C GLN A 663 23.24 -30.33 -11.63
N ILE A 664 22.01 -30.17 -11.21
CA ILE A 664 21.62 -29.89 -9.82
C ILE A 664 20.29 -30.57 -9.50
N ASP A 665 20.14 -30.97 -8.26
CA ASP A 665 18.85 -31.35 -7.71
C ASP A 665 18.16 -30.10 -7.17
N ILE A 666 16.85 -30.00 -7.43
CA ILE A 666 16.03 -28.86 -7.08
C ILE A 666 14.91 -29.31 -6.17
N GLU A 667 14.79 -28.65 -5.03
CA GLU A 667 13.75 -28.86 -4.04
C GLU A 667 12.86 -27.61 -3.89
N GLU A 668 11.87 -27.70 -3.06
CA GLU A 668 11.01 -26.56 -2.67
C GLU A 668 11.79 -25.52 -1.85
N LYS A 669 12.81 -25.97 -1.10
CA LYS A 669 13.80 -25.10 -0.49
C LYS A 669 14.70 -24.50 -1.56
N PRO A 670 14.77 -23.18 -1.67
CA PRO A 670 15.63 -22.54 -2.68
C PRO A 670 17.10 -22.92 -2.53
N LEU A 671 17.83 -22.89 -3.62
CA LEU A 671 19.29 -22.91 -3.65
C LEU A 671 19.81 -21.71 -4.43
N LEU A 672 21.06 -21.33 -4.16
CA LEU A 672 21.78 -20.34 -4.92
C LEU A 672 22.89 -21.01 -5.73
N LEU A 673 23.04 -20.57 -6.99
CA LEU A 673 24.18 -20.98 -7.81
C LEU A 673 24.94 -19.72 -8.25
N LEU A 674 26.15 -19.54 -7.73
CA LEU A 674 26.98 -18.37 -7.99
C LEU A 674 28.03 -18.68 -9.04
N CYS A 675 28.02 -17.90 -10.10
CA CYS A 675 29.02 -17.90 -11.16
C CYS A 675 29.84 -16.61 -11.05
N LYS A 676 30.82 -16.61 -10.15
CA LYS A 676 31.68 -15.42 -9.90
C LYS A 676 32.78 -15.30 -10.96
N GLU A 677 33.14 -14.09 -11.29
CA GLU A 677 34.36 -13.80 -12.03
C GLU A 677 35.58 -14.33 -11.23
N GLN A 678 36.48 -15.05 -11.87
CA GLN A 678 37.76 -15.35 -11.25
C GLN A 678 38.52 -14.03 -11.13
N SER A 679 38.74 -13.57 -9.90
CA SER A 679 39.70 -12.48 -9.69
C SER A 679 41.04 -12.93 -10.30
N VAL A 680 41.38 -12.37 -11.44
CA VAL A 680 42.76 -12.41 -11.90
C VAL A 680 43.54 -11.67 -10.83
N LYS A 681 44.24 -12.41 -9.98
CA LYS A 681 45.24 -11.80 -9.09
C LYS A 681 46.21 -11.05 -10.01
N LYS A 682 46.06 -9.73 -10.10
CA LYS A 682 47.08 -8.85 -10.59
C LYS A 682 48.22 -8.75 -9.59
#